data_45e16546440ec9c4fdd3f923c3ddb2a6
#
_entry.id   45e16546440ec9c4fdd3f923c3ddb2a6
#
_cell.length_a   1.000
_cell.length_b   1.000
_cell.length_c   1.000
_cell.angle_alpha   90.00
_cell.angle_beta   90.00
_cell.angle_gamma   90.00
#
_symmetry.space_group_name_H-M   'P 1'
#
loop_
_entity.id
_entity.type
_entity.pdbx_description
1 polymer ?
#
loop_
_entity_poly.entity_id
_entity_poly.type
_entity_poly.pdbx_seq_one_letter_code
_entity_poly.pdbx_strand_id
1 'polypeptide(L)'
;MKKLVYTFSILLLSCFAISCNKEQEKQVEQTPVVTPAPAKETKKPEPEKTKAPKKAAFDSIYDFKGKELSTSAFHTDAHKDFLDDPMEFKEVPTQNITEGQTAVVASKVCKFYPEEAFNIEGKIASLNENIEELGEDVPFGTIIKIGEKLLNKNPVNDYSQQMFNFQDNWNWFYPAEWEGRKGYVFGSDLYGFRDTIENNRISAMLYQTGGVFDSFYPISGYTPLEKNVLESLENNRLAMQKVIPAKYVGSDDMIDCYYNLKYNKSIPIFITTDLAAHSQHLIFDRMLQYTEEEYFLPQMLELTNGFIEALSARTDAPEQIREQAIQYFQVPKAIIESSPEKVKTDNWYNPIIYQEKSSDEIQTMLSAYPEAVQNDYSLVMNAMPGKEAIFGEDEDFSQYKPRGHYTKNKLLETYFRATMWYGHLHFTITKPRENQPTPEEILQKEAVITLIVDTIQKDGDLYIKWSNLFNPITSLIGMSDDLSFDDICPLWKDQNITDYSEWASNRDNIVAFMSLCNEKLRPPAISGQSVFQMYSEVDEESGLPSVPMGWRLFGQRFTYDSLVHEKVSPPRFMPRDIVRGLDIMKAFGSKTADALLEKTDYATMPGLKDILDSFEASFAEYDSDFWNKTYYNQVLYQVKTQATFEQGAGFYFTESPAWNIKSQLAAHGTWAELRHDTILYVKQVAAERAGDGDFEPTYRTEPLPKPVHYIEPNLPFWEGSIASVANLMTIYEQYDLLDDETKYVLENLSSLYNRILMIVRLEAENQPVSYNDIEWIPTIISSLNRLIMIHTNGGYSEDNDQLKMACIADVYTNNELKVCLEVGVANPVRLYVPLNDSQGGKRIAIGYGFSYVEFTHNMTDRMTDEQWKDIVYKQKKDITDYMPFWEKECFVKESEIPVFR
;
A
#
# COMPACT_ATOMS: atom_id res chain seq x y z
N MET A 1 6.49 37.95 24.11
CA MET A 1 6.03 36.58 24.16
C MET A 1 7.12 35.52 23.82
N LYS A 2 8.37 35.90 23.55
CA LYS A 2 9.49 34.96 23.23
C LYS A 2 10.37 34.54 24.44
N LYS A 3 9.91 34.67 25.68
CA LYS A 3 10.67 34.30 26.89
C LYS A 3 10.01 33.23 27.75
N LEU A 4 8.91 32.57 27.28
CA LEU A 4 8.20 31.58 28.07
C LEU A 4 8.36 30.13 27.56
N VAL A 5 9.02 29.91 26.40
CA VAL A 5 9.19 28.59 25.80
C VAL A 5 10.48 27.88 26.29
N TYR A 6 11.46 28.62 26.78
CA TYR A 6 12.74 28.04 27.20
C TYR A 6 12.74 27.36 28.58
N THR A 7 11.66 27.42 29.33
CA THR A 7 11.64 26.92 30.73
C THR A 7 10.97 25.54 30.86
N PHE A 8 10.37 25.02 29.79
CA PHE A 8 9.69 23.71 29.84
C PHE A 8 10.54 22.55 29.31
N SER A 9 11.57 22.81 28.51
CA SER A 9 12.42 21.75 27.92
C SER A 9 13.49 21.20 28.87
N ILE A 10 13.73 21.85 30.03
CA ILE A 10 14.76 21.42 31.00
C ILE A 10 14.17 20.53 32.12
N LEU A 11 12.85 20.38 32.20
CA LEU A 11 12.22 19.60 33.29
C LEU A 11 11.86 18.14 32.90
N LEU A 12 12.08 17.72 31.67
CA LEU A 12 11.80 16.36 31.20
C LEU A 12 13.01 15.44 31.10
N LEU A 13 14.21 15.96 31.38
CA LEU A 13 15.48 15.21 31.36
C LEU A 13 15.99 14.77 32.72
N SER A 14 15.22 14.97 33.80
CA SER A 14 15.67 14.64 35.17
C SER A 14 14.96 13.51 35.89
N CYS A 15 14.14 12.70 35.19
CA CYS A 15 13.39 11.62 35.84
C CYS A 15 13.82 10.18 35.49
N PHE A 16 14.93 9.97 34.80
CA PHE A 16 15.40 8.61 34.44
C PHE A 16 16.80 8.28 35.03
N ALA A 17 17.04 8.60 36.27
CA ALA A 17 18.17 8.04 36.99
C ALA A 17 17.84 7.97 38.47
N ILE A 18 17.31 6.86 38.93
CA ILE A 18 17.47 6.29 40.30
C ILE A 18 16.47 5.12 40.41
N SER A 19 16.93 3.90 40.21
CA SER A 19 16.59 2.75 41.03
C SER A 19 17.39 1.52 40.60
N CYS A 20 18.53 1.37 41.15
CA CYS A 20 19.20 0.08 41.33
C CYS A 20 19.80 0.06 42.75
N ASN A 21 19.37 -0.90 43.49
CA ASN A 21 20.01 -1.65 44.59
C ASN A 21 19.13 -1.85 45.81
N LYS A 22 18.72 -3.09 45.97
CA LYS A 22 19.00 -3.83 47.22
C LYS A 22 18.51 -5.28 47.14
N GLU A 23 19.48 -6.16 47.13
CA GLU A 23 19.35 -7.58 47.45
C GLU A 23 18.80 -7.75 48.87
N GLN A 24 17.89 -8.70 49.01
CA GLN A 24 17.76 -9.45 50.28
C GLN A 24 17.32 -10.88 49.97
N GLU A 25 18.23 -11.79 50.30
CA GLU A 25 18.01 -13.22 50.43
C GLU A 25 16.86 -13.55 51.37
N LYS A 26 15.99 -14.49 50.98
CA LYS A 26 15.17 -15.26 51.94
C LYS A 26 15.16 -16.73 51.54
N GLN A 27 15.51 -17.50 52.56
CA GLN A 27 15.66 -18.93 52.63
C GLN A 27 14.46 -19.74 52.11
N VAL A 28 14.78 -20.84 51.46
CA VAL A 28 13.88 -21.92 51.06
C VAL A 28 13.57 -22.79 52.28
N GLU A 29 12.32 -22.89 52.65
CA GLU A 29 11.78 -23.86 53.59
C GLU A 29 11.16 -25.05 52.83
N GLN A 30 11.73 -26.25 53.01
CA GLN A 30 11.24 -27.50 52.45
C GLN A 30 10.02 -28.01 53.22
N THR A 31 8.94 -28.28 52.55
CA THR A 31 7.81 -29.10 53.08
C THR A 31 7.70 -30.40 52.32
N PRO A 32 7.22 -31.48 52.98
CA PRO A 32 7.52 -32.84 52.57
C PRO A 32 6.62 -33.39 51.47
N VAL A 33 7.18 -34.30 50.69
CA VAL A 33 6.54 -35.10 49.65
C VAL A 33 5.44 -36.00 50.21
N VAL A 34 4.21 -35.79 49.78
CA VAL A 34 3.09 -36.72 50.02
C VAL A 34 2.84 -37.52 48.74
N THR A 35 2.99 -38.83 48.83
CA THR A 35 2.73 -39.81 47.78
C THR A 35 1.21 -39.95 47.56
N PRO A 36 0.68 -39.80 46.35
CA PRO A 36 -0.76 -40.06 46.13
C PRO A 36 -1.03 -41.55 45.92
N ALA A 37 -2.13 -42.02 46.52
CA ALA A 37 -2.72 -43.34 46.34
C ALA A 37 -3.25 -43.52 44.88
N PRO A 38 -3.39 -44.74 44.38
CA PRO A 38 -3.75 -45.02 42.99
C PRO A 38 -5.18 -44.57 42.68
N ALA A 39 -5.31 -43.75 41.65
CA ALA A 39 -6.57 -43.28 41.11
C ALA A 39 -7.30 -44.41 40.36
N LYS A 40 -8.61 -44.50 40.65
CA LYS A 40 -9.55 -45.34 39.91
C LYS A 40 -9.60 -44.93 38.45
N GLU A 41 -9.52 -45.95 37.56
CA GLU A 41 -9.78 -45.81 36.14
C GLU A 41 -11.14 -45.18 35.87
N THR A 42 -11.18 -43.93 35.49
CA THR A 42 -12.34 -43.32 34.85
C THR A 42 -12.22 -43.53 33.34
N LYS A 43 -13.21 -44.19 32.74
CA LYS A 43 -13.33 -44.33 31.26
C LYS A 43 -13.20 -42.95 30.63
N LYS A 44 -12.23 -42.82 29.67
CA LYS A 44 -12.19 -41.68 28.77
C LYS A 44 -13.56 -41.52 28.09
N PRO A 45 -14.11 -40.32 28.03
CA PRO A 45 -15.23 -40.05 27.13
C PRO A 45 -14.75 -40.28 25.70
N GLU A 46 -15.55 -41.00 24.91
CA GLU A 46 -15.36 -41.08 23.45
C GLU A 46 -15.24 -39.65 22.91
N PRO A 47 -14.31 -39.40 21.95
CA PRO A 47 -14.23 -38.10 21.31
C PRO A 47 -15.59 -37.82 20.67
N GLU A 48 -16.23 -36.75 21.10
CA GLU A 48 -17.41 -36.19 20.43
C GLU A 48 -17.01 -36.05 18.96
N LYS A 49 -17.72 -36.74 18.07
CA LYS A 49 -17.56 -36.57 16.63
C LYS A 49 -17.78 -35.08 16.36
N THR A 50 -16.72 -34.35 16.14
CA THR A 50 -16.80 -33.00 15.61
C THR A 50 -17.73 -33.08 14.40
N LYS A 51 -18.90 -32.47 14.52
CA LYS A 51 -19.78 -32.27 13.37
C LYS A 51 -18.92 -31.60 12.31
N ALA A 52 -18.85 -32.26 11.13
CA ALA A 52 -18.25 -31.64 9.96
C ALA A 52 -18.75 -30.19 9.87
N PRO A 53 -17.91 -29.21 9.54
CA PRO A 53 -18.32 -27.83 9.40
C PRO A 53 -19.57 -27.84 8.53
N LYS A 54 -20.65 -27.18 9.00
CA LYS A 54 -21.84 -27.02 8.17
C LYS A 54 -21.37 -26.52 6.82
N LYS A 55 -21.56 -27.29 5.76
CA LYS A 55 -21.40 -26.82 4.39
C LYS A 55 -21.99 -25.42 4.34
N ALA A 56 -21.25 -24.47 3.78
CA ALA A 56 -21.76 -23.13 3.58
C ALA A 56 -23.18 -23.23 3.04
N ALA A 57 -24.08 -22.38 3.52
CA ALA A 57 -25.50 -22.40 3.13
C ALA A 57 -25.73 -22.31 1.60
N PHE A 58 -24.64 -22.26 0.86
CA PHE A 58 -24.58 -22.13 -0.58
C PHE A 58 -23.40 -22.93 -1.15
N ASP A 59 -23.67 -24.11 -1.64
CA ASP A 59 -22.64 -25.01 -2.19
C ASP A 59 -22.07 -24.54 -3.52
N SER A 60 -22.81 -23.75 -4.28
CA SER A 60 -22.37 -23.18 -5.56
C SER A 60 -23.19 -21.94 -5.87
N ILE A 61 -22.56 -20.91 -6.45
CA ILE A 61 -23.25 -19.73 -6.99
C ILE A 61 -24.19 -20.10 -8.17
N TYR A 62 -24.08 -21.30 -8.68
CA TYR A 62 -24.92 -21.86 -9.77
C TYR A 62 -26.19 -22.58 -9.27
N ASP A 63 -26.46 -22.62 -7.98
CA ASP A 63 -27.53 -23.40 -7.40
C ASP A 63 -28.94 -22.77 -7.52
N PHE A 64 -29.12 -21.95 -8.55
CA PHE A 64 -30.42 -21.33 -8.86
C PHE A 64 -31.38 -22.26 -9.59
N LYS A 65 -30.90 -23.25 -10.32
CA LYS A 65 -31.73 -24.06 -11.20
C LYS A 65 -32.60 -25.06 -10.45
N GLY A 66 -33.89 -24.78 -10.40
CA GLY A 66 -34.88 -25.68 -9.82
C GLY A 66 -34.91 -25.77 -8.32
N LYS A 67 -34.14 -24.92 -7.61
CA LYS A 67 -34.26 -24.76 -6.15
C LYS A 67 -34.81 -23.38 -5.85
N GLU A 68 -35.89 -23.32 -5.11
CA GLU A 68 -36.27 -22.08 -4.44
C GLU A 68 -35.13 -21.66 -3.52
N LEU A 69 -34.63 -20.43 -3.68
CA LEU A 69 -33.69 -19.87 -2.73
C LEU A 69 -34.39 -19.81 -1.37
N SER A 70 -33.87 -20.56 -0.43
CA SER A 70 -34.36 -20.54 0.94
C SER A 70 -34.26 -19.12 1.51
N THR A 71 -35.32 -18.64 2.12
CA THR A 71 -35.31 -17.38 2.88
C THR A 71 -34.24 -17.36 3.98
N SER A 72 -33.76 -18.52 4.42
CA SER A 72 -32.65 -18.67 5.33
C SER A 72 -31.30 -18.19 4.82
N ALA A 73 -31.20 -17.87 3.52
CA ALA A 73 -30.01 -17.21 2.97
C ALA A 73 -29.86 -15.74 3.42
N PHE A 74 -30.91 -15.18 4.04
CA PHE A 74 -30.96 -13.78 4.48
C PHE A 74 -31.29 -13.74 5.98
N HIS A 75 -30.58 -12.90 6.72
CA HIS A 75 -30.81 -12.72 8.14
C HIS A 75 -32.00 -11.78 8.38
N THR A 76 -33.19 -12.36 8.53
CA THR A 76 -34.44 -11.61 8.72
C THR A 76 -34.40 -10.66 9.90
N ASP A 77 -33.75 -11.06 11.00
CA ASP A 77 -33.68 -10.23 12.20
C ASP A 77 -32.79 -9.00 12.02
N ALA A 78 -31.74 -9.11 11.20
CA ALA A 78 -30.88 -8.00 10.85
C ALA A 78 -31.58 -6.92 10.01
N HIS A 79 -32.65 -7.23 9.32
CA HIS A 79 -33.42 -6.26 8.54
C HIS A 79 -34.38 -5.43 9.39
N LYS A 80 -34.80 -5.92 10.57
CA LYS A 80 -35.77 -5.21 11.40
C LYS A 80 -35.24 -3.94 12.04
N ASP A 81 -33.95 -3.94 12.41
CA ASP A 81 -33.30 -2.81 13.07
C ASP A 81 -32.88 -1.71 12.07
N PHE A 82 -33.22 -1.89 10.81
CA PHE A 82 -32.63 -1.16 9.71
C PHE A 82 -33.57 -0.15 9.04
N LEU A 83 -34.74 0.00 9.57
CA LEU A 83 -35.88 0.57 8.88
C LEU A 83 -36.01 2.09 9.03
N ASP A 84 -34.93 2.77 9.36
CA ASP A 84 -34.97 4.19 9.64
C ASP A 84 -35.23 5.07 8.39
N ASP A 85 -35.09 4.52 7.17
CA ASP A 85 -35.41 5.27 5.97
C ASP A 85 -36.09 4.44 4.86
N PRO A 86 -37.36 4.04 5.06
CA PRO A 86 -38.12 3.26 4.09
C PRO A 86 -38.40 4.01 2.77
N MET A 87 -38.34 5.34 2.79
CA MET A 87 -38.64 6.16 1.60
C MET A 87 -37.65 5.95 0.45
N GLU A 88 -36.38 5.75 0.78
CA GLU A 88 -35.33 5.63 -0.23
C GLU A 88 -35.41 4.35 -1.07
N PHE A 89 -35.96 3.27 -0.52
CA PHE A 89 -36.21 2.03 -1.29
C PHE A 89 -37.45 2.08 -2.16
N LYS A 90 -38.32 3.04 -1.96
CA LYS A 90 -39.56 3.17 -2.75
C LYS A 90 -39.34 3.70 -4.15
N GLU A 91 -38.20 4.34 -4.37
CA GLU A 91 -37.79 4.83 -5.68
C GLU A 91 -37.15 3.73 -6.56
N VAL A 92 -37.06 2.51 -6.06
CA VAL A 92 -36.52 1.38 -6.82
C VAL A 92 -37.40 1.13 -8.04
N PRO A 93 -36.84 1.22 -9.27
CA PRO A 93 -37.62 1.01 -10.47
C PRO A 93 -38.22 -0.39 -10.53
N THR A 94 -39.52 -0.48 -10.73
CA THR A 94 -40.22 -1.75 -10.98
C THR A 94 -40.06 -2.25 -12.43
N GLN A 95 -39.14 -1.66 -13.17
CA GLN A 95 -38.79 -2.08 -14.49
C GLN A 95 -38.41 -3.55 -14.49
N ASN A 96 -38.85 -4.27 -15.46
CA ASN A 96 -38.56 -5.70 -15.68
C ASN A 96 -39.32 -6.72 -14.81
N ILE A 97 -40.29 -6.31 -14.00
CA ILE A 97 -41.18 -7.29 -13.36
C ILE A 97 -42.11 -7.87 -14.43
N THR A 98 -42.02 -9.18 -14.63
CA THR A 98 -42.82 -9.90 -15.63
C THR A 98 -43.79 -10.85 -14.94
N GLU A 99 -45.05 -10.78 -15.35
CA GLU A 99 -46.09 -11.69 -14.86
C GLU A 99 -45.72 -13.15 -15.21
N GLY A 100 -45.90 -14.05 -14.26
CA GLY A 100 -45.55 -15.45 -14.38
C GLY A 100 -44.11 -15.84 -14.08
N GLN A 101 -43.23 -14.85 -13.86
CA GLN A 101 -41.84 -15.05 -13.55
C GLN A 101 -41.52 -14.78 -12.06
N THR A 102 -40.26 -14.67 -11.74
CA THR A 102 -39.80 -14.35 -10.40
C THR A 102 -39.30 -12.92 -10.32
N ALA A 103 -39.40 -12.34 -9.11
CA ALA A 103 -38.80 -11.05 -8.74
C ALA A 103 -38.08 -11.19 -7.40
N VAL A 104 -37.14 -10.30 -7.14
CA VAL A 104 -36.45 -10.23 -5.86
C VAL A 104 -36.94 -9.05 -5.04
N VAL A 105 -37.09 -9.25 -3.72
CA VAL A 105 -37.39 -8.16 -2.79
C VAL A 105 -36.15 -7.29 -2.66
N ALA A 106 -36.28 -6.02 -3.03
CA ALA A 106 -35.21 -5.05 -3.05
C ALA A 106 -35.39 -3.93 -2.00
N SER A 107 -36.50 -3.95 -1.29
CA SER A 107 -36.81 -3.02 -0.17
C SER A 107 -36.67 -3.73 1.17
N LYS A 108 -36.21 -2.98 2.17
CA LYS A 108 -36.11 -3.45 3.57
C LYS A 108 -37.45 -3.40 4.32
N VAL A 109 -38.45 -2.77 3.72
CA VAL A 109 -39.82 -2.60 4.28
C VAL A 109 -40.88 -3.35 3.49
N CYS A 110 -40.45 -4.28 2.66
CA CYS A 110 -41.37 -5.05 1.81
C CYS A 110 -42.32 -5.86 2.65
N LYS A 111 -43.61 -5.82 2.29
CA LYS A 111 -44.66 -6.63 2.92
C LYS A 111 -45.42 -7.46 1.88
N PHE A 112 -45.82 -8.65 2.34
CA PHE A 112 -46.73 -9.53 1.62
C PHE A 112 -48.15 -9.32 2.16
N TYR A 113 -49.08 -9.03 1.29
CA TYR A 113 -50.46 -8.65 1.63
C TYR A 113 -51.43 -9.75 1.20
N PRO A 114 -52.33 -10.22 2.10
CA PRO A 114 -53.39 -11.12 1.68
C PRO A 114 -54.47 -10.42 0.84
N GLU A 115 -55.36 -11.16 0.19
CA GLU A 115 -56.42 -10.60 -0.68
C GLU A 115 -57.36 -9.67 0.12
N GLU A 116 -57.56 -9.91 1.37
CA GLU A 116 -58.39 -9.06 2.26
C GLU A 116 -57.82 -7.65 2.50
N ALA A 117 -56.56 -7.42 2.15
CA ALA A 117 -55.93 -6.10 2.18
C ALA A 117 -56.49 -5.19 1.10
N PHE A 118 -57.34 -5.69 0.20
CA PHE A 118 -57.89 -4.95 -0.91
C PHE A 118 -59.41 -5.06 -0.93
N ASN A 119 -60.09 -3.96 -1.18
CA ASN A 119 -61.52 -3.95 -1.49
C ASN A 119 -61.69 -4.09 -2.99
N ILE A 120 -62.11 -5.25 -3.44
CA ILE A 120 -62.24 -5.59 -4.88
C ILE A 120 -63.74 -5.50 -5.28
N GLU A 121 -64.08 -4.51 -6.11
CA GLU A 121 -65.39 -4.33 -6.71
C GLU A 121 -65.33 -4.58 -8.22
N GLY A 122 -65.69 -5.74 -8.66
CA GLY A 122 -65.62 -6.13 -10.06
C GLY A 122 -64.21 -6.27 -10.59
N LYS A 123 -63.73 -5.27 -11.31
CA LYS A 123 -62.36 -5.21 -11.86
C LYS A 123 -61.49 -4.12 -11.20
N ILE A 124 -62.06 -3.39 -10.25
CA ILE A 124 -61.39 -2.28 -9.58
C ILE A 124 -61.07 -2.74 -8.16
N ALA A 125 -59.81 -2.53 -7.75
CA ALA A 125 -59.38 -2.75 -6.39
C ALA A 125 -58.95 -1.41 -5.78
N SER A 126 -59.31 -1.21 -4.51
CA SER A 126 -58.80 -0.11 -3.66
C SER A 126 -58.17 -0.71 -2.41
N LEU A 127 -57.30 0.10 -1.74
CA LEU A 127 -56.64 -0.32 -0.53
C LEU A 127 -57.65 -0.38 0.64
N ASN A 128 -57.56 -1.40 1.49
CA ASN A 128 -58.27 -1.47 2.75
C ASN A 128 -57.70 -0.39 3.71
N GLU A 129 -58.52 0.22 4.54
CA GLU A 129 -58.10 1.24 5.49
C GLU A 129 -57.03 0.71 6.50
N ASN A 130 -56.99 -0.57 6.75
CA ASN A 130 -56.06 -1.26 7.65
C ASN A 130 -54.98 -2.06 6.92
N ILE A 131 -54.65 -1.67 5.66
CA ILE A 131 -53.69 -2.44 4.85
C ILE A 131 -52.34 -2.61 5.50
N GLU A 132 -51.85 -1.63 6.24
CA GLU A 132 -50.55 -1.70 6.89
C GLU A 132 -50.51 -2.76 8.02
N GLU A 133 -51.60 -2.99 8.70
CA GLU A 133 -51.73 -4.00 9.73
C GLU A 133 -51.89 -5.41 9.17
N LEU A 134 -52.34 -5.56 7.93
CA LEU A 134 -52.58 -6.81 7.24
C LEU A 134 -51.33 -7.35 6.52
N GLY A 135 -50.31 -6.54 6.36
CA GLY A 135 -49.08 -6.93 5.66
C GLY A 135 -48.11 -7.68 6.56
N GLU A 136 -47.57 -8.80 6.07
CA GLU A 136 -46.52 -9.58 6.70
C GLU A 136 -45.15 -9.24 6.11
N ASP A 137 -44.15 -9.00 6.97
CA ASP A 137 -42.81 -8.60 6.54
C ASP A 137 -42.15 -9.69 5.68
N VAL A 138 -41.61 -9.28 4.53
CA VAL A 138 -40.86 -10.16 3.63
C VAL A 138 -39.37 -9.73 3.65
N PRO A 139 -38.45 -10.64 4.00
CA PRO A 139 -37.05 -10.30 4.08
C PRO A 139 -36.49 -9.75 2.76
N PHE A 140 -35.63 -8.74 2.88
CA PHE A 140 -34.83 -8.23 1.77
C PHE A 140 -34.09 -9.38 1.06
N GLY A 141 -34.07 -9.35 -0.28
CA GLY A 141 -33.42 -10.36 -1.10
C GLY A 141 -34.25 -11.65 -1.29
N THR A 142 -35.46 -11.76 -0.71
CA THR A 142 -36.35 -12.91 -0.94
C THR A 142 -36.75 -12.97 -2.42
N ILE A 143 -36.70 -14.14 -3.01
CA ILE A 143 -37.22 -14.38 -4.36
C ILE A 143 -38.69 -14.80 -4.27
N ILE A 144 -39.51 -14.02 -4.96
CA ILE A 144 -40.97 -14.19 -4.99
C ILE A 144 -41.40 -14.57 -6.40
N LYS A 145 -42.31 -15.51 -6.53
CA LYS A 145 -42.94 -15.83 -7.79
C LYS A 145 -44.08 -14.87 -8.07
N ILE A 146 -44.05 -14.21 -9.24
CA ILE A 146 -45.06 -13.23 -9.64
C ILE A 146 -46.18 -13.95 -10.39
N GLY A 147 -47.43 -13.66 -10.02
CA GLY A 147 -48.62 -14.21 -10.65
C GLY A 147 -49.00 -13.47 -11.91
N GLU A 148 -49.95 -14.00 -12.63
CA GLU A 148 -50.30 -13.52 -13.99
C GLU A 148 -51.34 -12.37 -14.05
N LYS A 149 -51.94 -11.97 -12.94
CA LYS A 149 -53.00 -10.96 -12.93
C LYS A 149 -52.70 -9.83 -11.94
N LEU A 150 -52.33 -8.69 -12.47
CA LEU A 150 -52.19 -7.47 -11.70
C LEU A 150 -53.57 -6.89 -11.32
N LEU A 151 -53.70 -6.41 -10.09
CA LEU A 151 -54.86 -5.63 -9.68
C LEU A 151 -54.91 -4.33 -10.47
N ASN A 152 -56.13 -3.96 -10.91
CA ASN A 152 -56.39 -2.74 -11.70
C ASN A 152 -55.75 -2.65 -13.08
N LYS A 153 -55.03 -3.65 -13.55
CA LYS A 153 -54.45 -3.63 -14.89
C LYS A 153 -55.56 -3.86 -15.93
N ASN A 154 -55.85 -2.79 -16.69
CA ASN A 154 -56.74 -2.92 -17.87
C ASN A 154 -55.89 -2.88 -19.15
N PRO A 155 -56.11 -3.76 -20.11
CA PRO A 155 -55.32 -3.81 -21.35
C PRO A 155 -55.48 -2.61 -22.28
N VAL A 156 -56.29 -1.59 -21.94
CA VAL A 156 -56.55 -0.43 -22.79
C VAL A 156 -56.15 0.88 -22.14
N ASN A 157 -54.89 1.29 -22.36
CA ASN A 157 -54.43 2.66 -22.63
C ASN A 157 -54.41 3.76 -21.59
N ASP A 158 -54.69 3.62 -20.29
CA ASP A 158 -54.42 4.71 -19.34
C ASP A 158 -53.70 4.19 -18.09
N TYR A 159 -52.38 4.35 -18.06
CA TYR A 159 -51.53 3.85 -16.99
C TYR A 159 -51.67 4.64 -15.69
N SER A 160 -52.01 5.89 -15.72
CA SER A 160 -52.00 6.79 -14.55
C SER A 160 -53.17 6.59 -13.59
N GLN A 161 -54.28 5.97 -14.03
CA GLN A 161 -55.48 5.76 -13.20
C GLN A 161 -55.57 4.37 -12.55
N GLN A 162 -54.59 3.53 -12.71
CA GLN A 162 -54.65 2.12 -12.32
C GLN A 162 -53.61 1.70 -11.28
N MET A 163 -52.58 2.52 -11.12
CA MET A 163 -51.57 2.33 -10.04
C MET A 163 -52.17 2.72 -8.71
N PHE A 164 -51.63 2.13 -7.67
CA PHE A 164 -51.93 2.50 -6.30
C PHE A 164 -50.94 3.57 -5.83
N ASN A 165 -51.44 4.59 -5.15
CA ASN A 165 -50.61 5.46 -4.34
C ASN A 165 -50.50 4.82 -2.96
N PHE A 166 -49.33 4.29 -2.63
CA PHE A 166 -49.10 3.62 -1.38
C PHE A 166 -47.72 4.02 -0.85
N GLN A 167 -47.68 4.42 0.40
CA GLN A 167 -46.43 4.85 1.05
C GLN A 167 -45.68 5.90 0.20
N ASP A 168 -46.41 6.94 -0.26
CA ASP A 168 -45.94 8.06 -1.09
C ASP A 168 -45.35 7.69 -2.45
N ASN A 169 -45.66 6.50 -2.94
CA ASN A 169 -45.21 5.99 -4.24
C ASN A 169 -46.36 5.51 -5.12
N TRP A 170 -46.28 5.72 -6.46
CA TRP A 170 -47.22 5.19 -7.43
C TRP A 170 -46.68 3.92 -8.06
N ASN A 171 -47.32 2.76 -7.77
CA ASN A 171 -46.91 1.50 -8.35
C ASN A 171 -48.08 0.47 -8.36
N TRP A 172 -47.78 -0.70 -8.93
CA TRP A 172 -48.70 -1.82 -8.96
C TRP A 172 -48.52 -2.68 -7.68
N PHE A 173 -49.59 -3.32 -7.22
CA PHE A 173 -49.52 -4.50 -6.36
C PHE A 173 -49.44 -5.73 -7.27
N TYR A 174 -48.34 -6.42 -7.24
CA TYR A 174 -48.12 -7.63 -8.02
C TYR A 174 -48.63 -8.83 -7.23
N PRO A 175 -49.49 -9.71 -7.87
CA PRO A 175 -49.85 -10.98 -7.28
C PRO A 175 -48.57 -11.80 -7.10
N ALA A 176 -48.39 -12.36 -5.90
CA ALA A 176 -47.16 -13.03 -5.51
C ALA A 176 -47.44 -14.37 -4.82
N GLU A 177 -46.56 -15.32 -5.00
CA GLU A 177 -46.56 -16.58 -4.23
C GLU A 177 -45.28 -16.61 -3.40
N TRP A 178 -45.48 -16.67 -2.06
CA TRP A 178 -44.39 -16.71 -1.09
C TRP A 178 -44.73 -17.73 -0.01
N GLU A 179 -43.80 -18.64 0.29
CA GLU A 179 -44.01 -19.74 1.25
C GLU A 179 -45.27 -20.59 0.99
N GLY A 180 -45.60 -20.78 -0.28
CA GLY A 180 -46.78 -21.53 -0.73
C GLY A 180 -48.10 -20.80 -0.54
N ARG A 181 -48.08 -19.53 -0.10
CA ARG A 181 -49.26 -18.65 0.04
C ARG A 181 -49.37 -17.71 -1.14
N LYS A 182 -50.59 -17.36 -1.49
CA LYS A 182 -50.88 -16.38 -2.53
C LYS A 182 -51.32 -15.08 -1.90
N GLY A 183 -50.79 -13.96 -2.41
CA GLY A 183 -51.11 -12.63 -1.95
C GLY A 183 -50.53 -11.57 -2.95
N TYR A 184 -50.18 -10.44 -2.41
CA TYR A 184 -49.72 -9.31 -3.23
C TYR A 184 -48.50 -8.66 -2.58
N VAL A 185 -47.58 -8.14 -3.42
CA VAL A 185 -46.44 -7.35 -2.98
C VAL A 185 -46.40 -6.06 -3.79
N PHE A 186 -46.06 -4.95 -3.14
CA PHE A 186 -46.00 -3.64 -3.79
C PHE A 186 -44.80 -3.56 -4.71
N GLY A 187 -45.00 -3.10 -5.93
CA GLY A 187 -43.99 -3.15 -6.98
C GLY A 187 -42.75 -2.30 -6.73
N SER A 188 -42.88 -1.23 -5.93
CA SER A 188 -41.75 -0.41 -5.55
C SER A 188 -40.72 -1.16 -4.70
N ASP A 189 -41.11 -2.29 -4.12
CA ASP A 189 -40.26 -3.13 -3.27
C ASP A 189 -39.58 -4.27 -4.04
N LEU A 190 -39.82 -4.40 -5.36
CA LEU A 190 -39.43 -5.55 -6.16
C LEU A 190 -38.51 -5.19 -7.32
N TYR A 191 -37.58 -6.11 -7.63
CA TYR A 191 -36.91 -6.20 -8.92
C TYR A 191 -37.30 -7.44 -9.69
N GLY A 192 -37.60 -7.29 -10.99
CA GLY A 192 -37.84 -8.39 -11.90
C GLY A 192 -36.56 -9.03 -12.44
N PHE A 193 -36.69 -10.29 -12.88
CA PHE A 193 -35.67 -10.97 -13.65
C PHE A 193 -36.05 -10.96 -15.14
N ARG A 194 -35.08 -11.02 -16.05
CA ARG A 194 -35.31 -11.17 -17.51
C ARG A 194 -35.54 -12.62 -17.88
N ASP A 195 -36.31 -12.82 -18.93
CA ASP A 195 -36.71 -14.15 -19.45
C ASP A 195 -35.53 -15.06 -19.84
N THR A 196 -34.41 -14.48 -20.25
CA THR A 196 -33.21 -15.20 -20.66
C THR A 196 -32.42 -15.84 -19.52
N ILE A 197 -32.86 -15.63 -18.30
CA ILE A 197 -32.17 -16.10 -17.09
C ILE A 197 -32.32 -17.62 -16.88
N GLU A 198 -33.34 -18.25 -17.41
CA GLU A 198 -33.64 -19.66 -17.17
C GLU A 198 -32.50 -20.61 -17.52
N ASN A 199 -31.65 -20.26 -18.45
CA ASN A 199 -30.56 -21.10 -18.95
C ASN A 199 -29.20 -20.83 -18.29
N ASN A 200 -29.06 -19.76 -17.51
CA ASN A 200 -27.81 -19.41 -16.87
C ASN A 200 -28.05 -18.76 -15.50
N ARG A 201 -27.68 -19.43 -14.44
CA ARG A 201 -27.98 -19.06 -13.04
C ARG A 201 -27.17 -17.87 -12.54
N ILE A 202 -25.95 -17.73 -13.02
CA ILE A 202 -25.12 -16.56 -12.74
C ILE A 202 -25.75 -15.33 -13.37
N SER A 203 -26.35 -15.49 -14.55
CA SER A 203 -27.06 -14.40 -15.18
C SER A 203 -28.20 -13.86 -14.30
N ALA A 204 -28.88 -14.72 -13.55
CA ALA A 204 -29.90 -14.29 -12.59
C ALA A 204 -29.32 -13.40 -11.50
N MET A 205 -28.17 -13.77 -10.90
CA MET A 205 -27.48 -12.96 -9.90
C MET A 205 -27.03 -11.63 -10.47
N LEU A 206 -26.43 -11.65 -11.64
CA LEU A 206 -25.95 -10.45 -12.32
C LEU A 206 -27.08 -9.50 -12.68
N TYR A 207 -28.21 -10.04 -13.08
CA TYR A 207 -29.38 -9.23 -13.38
C TYR A 207 -29.98 -8.57 -12.13
N GLN A 208 -30.02 -9.28 -11.00
CA GLN A 208 -30.35 -8.67 -9.72
C GLN A 208 -29.41 -7.52 -9.37
N THR A 209 -28.17 -7.61 -9.80
CA THR A 209 -27.14 -6.59 -9.61
C THR A 209 -27.12 -5.55 -10.73
N GLY A 210 -28.12 -5.55 -11.61
CA GLY A 210 -28.29 -4.57 -12.65
C GLY A 210 -27.59 -4.86 -13.97
N GLY A 211 -27.30 -6.11 -14.26
CA GLY A 211 -26.74 -6.51 -15.54
C GLY A 211 -25.37 -5.93 -15.82
N VAL A 212 -24.38 -6.36 -15.06
CA VAL A 212 -22.98 -5.90 -15.11
C VAL A 212 -22.46 -5.69 -16.55
N PHE A 213 -22.93 -6.46 -17.50
CA PHE A 213 -22.51 -6.38 -18.90
C PHE A 213 -23.46 -5.62 -19.82
N ASP A 214 -24.69 -5.38 -19.39
CA ASP A 214 -25.67 -4.63 -20.18
C ASP A 214 -25.33 -3.16 -20.33
N SER A 215 -24.61 -2.62 -19.39
CA SER A 215 -24.25 -1.21 -19.37
C SER A 215 -23.20 -0.83 -20.42
N PHE A 216 -22.43 -1.78 -20.88
CA PHE A 216 -21.54 -1.56 -22.01
C PHE A 216 -22.29 -1.62 -23.36
N TYR A 217 -23.57 -2.05 -23.35
CA TYR A 217 -24.42 -2.12 -24.54
C TYR A 217 -25.77 -1.48 -24.27
N PRO A 218 -25.96 -0.22 -24.57
CA PRO A 218 -27.22 0.47 -24.26
C PRO A 218 -28.44 -0.03 -25.08
N ILE A 219 -28.31 -1.05 -25.85
CA ILE A 219 -29.32 -1.22 -26.94
C ILE A 219 -30.06 -2.54 -26.92
N SER A 220 -29.85 -3.51 -26.17
CA SER A 220 -30.78 -4.66 -26.42
C SER A 220 -30.39 -6.02 -25.93
N GLY A 221 -29.49 -6.16 -25.10
CA GLY A 221 -29.17 -7.51 -24.79
C GLY A 221 -28.31 -7.70 -23.53
N TYR A 222 -28.85 -8.37 -22.60
CA TYR A 222 -28.13 -8.95 -21.52
C TYR A 222 -26.95 -9.78 -22.09
N THR A 223 -25.72 -9.42 -21.74
CA THR A 223 -24.53 -10.20 -22.10
C THR A 223 -24.15 -11.05 -20.89
N PRO A 224 -24.20 -12.38 -20.98
CA PRO A 224 -23.80 -13.26 -19.89
C PRO A 224 -22.30 -13.10 -19.61
N LEU A 225 -21.87 -13.42 -18.37
CA LEU A 225 -20.46 -13.57 -18.04
C LEU A 225 -19.78 -14.57 -18.97
N GLU A 226 -18.54 -14.31 -19.29
CA GLU A 226 -17.74 -15.23 -20.09
C GLU A 226 -17.65 -16.61 -19.43
N LYS A 227 -17.63 -17.64 -20.25
CA LYS A 227 -17.64 -19.02 -19.77
C LYS A 227 -16.48 -19.32 -18.80
N ASN A 228 -15.30 -18.83 -19.08
CA ASN A 228 -14.11 -19.00 -18.24
C ASN A 228 -14.21 -18.26 -16.89
N VAL A 229 -14.85 -17.08 -16.86
CA VAL A 229 -15.19 -16.38 -15.61
C VAL A 229 -16.17 -17.20 -14.80
N LEU A 230 -17.22 -17.73 -15.45
CA LEU A 230 -18.22 -18.59 -14.82
C LEU A 230 -17.58 -19.85 -14.22
N GLU A 231 -16.72 -20.53 -14.98
CA GLU A 231 -15.99 -21.71 -14.52
C GLU A 231 -15.07 -21.40 -13.31
N SER A 232 -14.41 -20.25 -13.32
CA SER A 232 -13.58 -19.82 -12.20
C SER A 232 -14.41 -19.51 -10.95
N LEU A 233 -15.53 -18.82 -11.10
CA LEU A 233 -16.46 -18.56 -10.00
C LEU A 233 -17.03 -19.85 -9.39
N GLU A 234 -17.34 -20.85 -10.24
CA GLU A 234 -17.81 -22.15 -9.79
C GLU A 234 -16.77 -22.93 -8.99
N ASN A 235 -15.55 -22.96 -9.52
CA ASN A 235 -14.48 -23.76 -8.96
C ASN A 235 -13.77 -23.07 -7.77
N ASN A 236 -13.61 -21.74 -7.84
CA ASN A 236 -12.72 -20.96 -6.97
C ASN A 236 -13.44 -19.92 -6.12
N ARG A 237 -14.74 -19.70 -6.27
CA ARG A 237 -15.52 -18.63 -5.60
C ARG A 237 -14.90 -17.23 -5.79
N LEU A 238 -14.09 -17.06 -6.81
CA LEU A 238 -13.44 -15.83 -7.22
C LEU A 238 -13.02 -15.97 -8.67
N ALA A 239 -13.12 -14.91 -9.45
CA ALA A 239 -12.47 -14.83 -10.74
C ALA A 239 -11.60 -13.57 -10.78
N MET A 240 -10.36 -13.74 -11.19
CA MET A 240 -9.38 -12.68 -11.41
C MET A 240 -9.07 -12.58 -12.88
N GLN A 241 -9.31 -11.44 -13.49
CA GLN A 241 -9.14 -11.23 -14.93
C GLN A 241 -8.16 -10.09 -15.18
N LYS A 242 -7.10 -10.33 -15.93
CA LYS A 242 -6.17 -9.27 -16.35
C LYS A 242 -6.91 -8.22 -17.17
N VAL A 243 -6.71 -6.95 -16.86
CA VAL A 243 -7.20 -5.85 -17.67
C VAL A 243 -6.21 -5.59 -18.79
N ILE A 244 -6.68 -5.60 -20.04
CA ILE A 244 -5.82 -5.37 -21.20
C ILE A 244 -5.99 -3.94 -21.69
N PRO A 245 -4.95 -3.10 -21.63
CA PRO A 245 -5.02 -1.68 -21.96
C PRO A 245 -5.56 -1.37 -23.36
N ALA A 246 -5.40 -2.29 -24.30
CA ALA A 246 -5.85 -2.10 -25.69
C ALA A 246 -7.37 -2.10 -25.88
N LYS A 247 -8.12 -2.60 -24.92
CA LYS A 247 -9.56 -2.83 -25.03
C LYS A 247 -10.43 -1.89 -24.22
N TYR A 248 -9.84 -1.25 -23.21
CA TYR A 248 -10.55 -0.37 -22.27
C TYR A 248 -9.80 0.95 -22.12
N VAL A 249 -10.49 2.04 -22.25
CA VAL A 249 -9.96 3.36 -21.93
C VAL A 249 -9.88 3.50 -20.42
N GLY A 250 -8.76 4.02 -19.87
CA GLY A 250 -8.52 4.14 -18.42
C GLY A 250 -8.26 2.80 -17.71
N SER A 251 -7.80 1.79 -18.45
CA SER A 251 -7.50 0.48 -17.87
C SER A 251 -6.10 0.36 -17.25
N ASP A 252 -5.30 1.37 -17.38
CA ASP A 252 -3.96 1.53 -16.84
C ASP A 252 -3.95 2.22 -15.46
N ASP A 253 -5.06 2.79 -15.04
CA ASP A 253 -5.28 3.44 -13.76
C ASP A 253 -6.38 2.71 -12.95
N MET A 254 -6.08 2.31 -11.72
CA MET A 254 -7.05 1.61 -10.86
C MET A 254 -8.24 2.52 -10.49
N ILE A 255 -8.01 3.80 -10.25
CA ILE A 255 -9.06 4.77 -9.91
C ILE A 255 -10.03 4.93 -11.08
N ASP A 256 -9.51 5.05 -12.30
CA ASP A 256 -10.34 5.14 -13.51
C ASP A 256 -11.12 3.86 -13.78
N CYS A 257 -10.54 2.70 -13.51
CA CYS A 257 -11.27 1.43 -13.58
C CYS A 257 -12.49 1.43 -12.63
N TYR A 258 -12.33 1.88 -11.40
CA TYR A 258 -13.43 2.04 -10.46
C TYR A 258 -14.39 3.16 -10.85
N TYR A 259 -13.89 4.24 -11.43
CA TYR A 259 -14.72 5.35 -11.91
C TYR A 259 -15.69 4.88 -13.01
N ASN A 260 -15.22 4.04 -13.92
CA ASN A 260 -16.05 3.39 -14.94
C ASN A 260 -17.15 2.51 -14.32
N LEU A 261 -16.85 1.77 -13.24
CA LEU A 261 -17.87 1.02 -12.49
C LEU A 261 -18.93 1.93 -11.86
N LYS A 262 -18.50 3.04 -11.28
CA LYS A 262 -19.41 4.00 -10.63
C LYS A 262 -20.42 4.62 -11.58
N TYR A 263 -20.02 4.93 -12.81
CA TYR A 263 -20.95 5.46 -13.82
C TYR A 263 -21.95 4.41 -14.29
N ASN A 264 -21.63 3.16 -14.13
CA ASN A 264 -22.55 2.08 -14.35
C ASN A 264 -23.38 1.80 -13.10
N LYS A 265 -24.47 2.54 -12.95
CA LYS A 265 -25.34 2.57 -11.75
C LYS A 265 -25.95 1.23 -11.34
N SER A 266 -25.72 0.16 -12.10
CA SER A 266 -26.30 -1.17 -11.85
C SER A 266 -25.32 -2.22 -11.38
N ILE A 267 -24.03 -1.90 -11.31
CA ILE A 267 -23.01 -2.85 -10.90
C ILE A 267 -22.77 -2.73 -9.39
N PRO A 268 -22.89 -3.82 -8.63
CA PRO A 268 -22.37 -3.86 -7.26
C PRO A 268 -20.86 -3.67 -7.29
N ILE A 269 -20.38 -2.67 -6.58
CA ILE A 269 -18.96 -2.35 -6.46
C ILE A 269 -18.42 -3.06 -5.23
N PHE A 270 -17.26 -3.72 -5.38
CA PHE A 270 -16.46 -4.26 -4.30
C PHE A 270 -15.24 -3.37 -4.08
N ILE A 271 -15.26 -2.53 -3.03
CA ILE A 271 -14.12 -1.68 -2.68
C ILE A 271 -13.05 -2.56 -2.01
N THR A 272 -11.89 -2.63 -2.63
CA THR A 272 -10.75 -3.42 -2.16
C THR A 272 -9.84 -2.64 -1.22
N THR A 273 -9.08 -3.35 -0.40
CA THR A 273 -7.94 -2.79 0.34
C THR A 273 -6.84 -2.29 -0.61
N ASP A 274 -6.74 -2.90 -1.79
CA ASP A 274 -5.83 -2.51 -2.87
C ASP A 274 -6.08 -1.08 -3.36
N LEU A 275 -7.35 -0.71 -3.58
CA LEU A 275 -7.74 0.66 -3.97
C LEU A 275 -7.31 1.68 -2.90
N ALA A 276 -7.48 1.34 -1.63
CA ALA A 276 -7.11 2.24 -0.53
C ALA A 276 -5.59 2.39 -0.42
N ALA A 277 -4.85 1.28 -0.51
CA ALA A 277 -3.39 1.27 -0.48
C ALA A 277 -2.81 2.07 -1.65
N HIS A 278 -3.26 1.79 -2.88
CA HIS A 278 -2.84 2.53 -4.08
C HIS A 278 -3.14 4.03 -3.98
N SER A 279 -4.32 4.41 -3.49
CA SER A 279 -4.64 5.84 -3.30
C SER A 279 -3.77 6.50 -2.23
N GLN A 280 -3.43 5.78 -1.16
CA GLN A 280 -2.53 6.27 -0.12
C GLN A 280 -1.09 6.42 -0.63
N HIS A 281 -0.62 5.48 -1.46
CA HIS A 281 0.64 5.58 -2.20
C HIS A 281 0.68 6.87 -3.04
N LEU A 282 -0.29 7.10 -3.92
CA LEU A 282 -0.33 8.28 -4.79
C LEU A 282 -0.35 9.60 -4.00
N ILE A 283 -1.06 9.65 -2.87
CA ILE A 283 -1.08 10.83 -1.99
C ILE A 283 0.30 11.02 -1.34
N PHE A 284 0.88 9.96 -0.78
CA PHE A 284 2.17 10.03 -0.10
C PHE A 284 3.31 10.38 -1.06
N ASP A 285 3.35 9.76 -2.24
CA ASP A 285 4.32 10.02 -3.29
C ASP A 285 4.32 11.50 -3.70
N ARG A 286 3.14 12.09 -3.92
CA ARG A 286 3.00 13.52 -4.26
C ARG A 286 3.35 14.46 -3.10
N MET A 287 2.97 14.11 -1.87
CA MET A 287 3.39 14.85 -0.68
C MET A 287 4.90 14.86 -0.54
N LEU A 288 5.53 13.71 -0.78
CA LEU A 288 7.00 13.57 -0.70
C LEU A 288 7.69 14.40 -1.79
N GLN A 289 7.26 14.30 -3.06
CA GLN A 289 7.75 15.13 -4.16
C GLN A 289 7.70 16.63 -3.82
N TYR A 290 6.56 17.10 -3.32
CA TYR A 290 6.39 18.50 -2.94
C TYR A 290 7.32 18.91 -1.79
N THR A 291 7.44 18.06 -0.76
CA THR A 291 8.31 18.32 0.40
C THR A 291 9.78 18.37 0.00
N GLU A 292 10.22 17.47 -0.87
CA GLU A 292 11.59 17.40 -1.37
C GLU A 292 11.95 18.62 -2.23
N GLU A 293 11.03 19.06 -3.09
CA GLU A 293 11.25 20.19 -3.98
C GLU A 293 11.16 21.54 -3.26
N GLU A 294 10.15 21.75 -2.42
CA GLU A 294 9.88 23.06 -1.79
C GLU A 294 10.61 23.28 -0.45
N TYR A 295 10.92 22.20 0.27
CA TYR A 295 11.53 22.32 1.61
C TYR A 295 12.92 21.70 1.67
N PHE A 296 13.09 20.43 1.26
CA PHE A 296 14.36 19.74 1.51
C PHE A 296 15.48 20.18 0.58
N LEU A 297 15.23 20.39 -0.70
CA LEU A 297 16.27 20.83 -1.64
C LEU A 297 16.85 22.22 -1.28
N PRO A 298 16.05 23.26 -0.96
CA PRO A 298 16.56 24.54 -0.48
C PRO A 298 17.32 24.43 0.85
N GLN A 299 16.81 23.66 1.81
CA GLN A 299 17.48 23.46 3.11
C GLN A 299 18.80 22.69 2.95
N MET A 300 18.87 21.74 2.02
CA MET A 300 20.10 21.01 1.70
C MET A 300 21.17 21.95 1.15
N LEU A 301 20.81 22.87 0.27
CA LEU A 301 21.75 23.89 -0.23
C LEU A 301 22.22 24.82 0.89
N GLU A 302 21.33 25.20 1.79
CA GLU A 302 21.65 26.04 2.95
C GLU A 302 22.62 25.33 3.93
N LEU A 303 22.35 24.06 4.23
CA LEU A 303 23.23 23.21 5.05
C LEU A 303 24.61 23.05 4.40
N THR A 304 24.63 22.72 3.11
CA THR A 304 25.85 22.52 2.31
C THR A 304 26.72 23.77 2.30
N ASN A 305 26.12 24.95 2.06
CA ASN A 305 26.84 26.23 2.11
C ASN A 305 27.35 26.53 3.52
N GLY A 306 26.56 26.23 4.55
CA GLY A 306 26.98 26.41 5.95
C GLY A 306 28.22 25.56 6.30
N PHE A 307 28.27 24.31 5.88
CA PHE A 307 29.47 23.47 6.06
C PHE A 307 30.69 24.02 5.30
N ILE A 308 30.52 24.42 4.06
CA ILE A 308 31.62 25.01 3.27
C ILE A 308 32.18 26.26 3.96
N GLU A 309 31.32 27.16 4.46
CA GLU A 309 31.72 28.37 5.18
C GLU A 309 32.44 28.03 6.48
N ALA A 310 31.83 27.16 7.31
CA ALA A 310 32.39 26.76 8.59
C ALA A 310 33.74 26.03 8.43
N LEU A 311 33.85 25.10 7.47
CA LEU A 311 35.10 24.38 7.16
C LEU A 311 36.17 25.31 6.60
N SER A 312 35.81 26.30 5.78
CA SER A 312 36.74 27.29 5.26
C SER A 312 37.36 28.16 6.37
N ALA A 313 36.61 28.39 7.44
CA ALA A 313 37.10 29.11 8.61
C ALA A 313 38.04 28.28 9.52
N ARG A 314 38.14 26.95 9.33
CA ARG A 314 38.96 26.02 10.11
C ARG A 314 40.45 26.11 9.79
N THR A 315 41.06 27.29 10.05
CA THR A 315 42.52 27.49 9.87
C THR A 315 43.36 26.68 10.84
N ASP A 316 42.72 26.13 11.88
CA ASP A 316 43.26 25.17 12.84
C ASP A 316 43.34 23.73 12.33
N ALA A 317 42.86 23.43 11.11
CA ALA A 317 42.89 22.08 10.54
C ALA A 317 44.02 21.93 9.51
N PRO A 318 44.63 20.73 9.35
CA PRO A 318 45.58 20.46 8.28
C PRO A 318 44.95 20.77 6.92
N GLU A 319 45.68 21.47 6.05
CA GLU A 319 45.17 22.02 4.80
C GLU A 319 44.54 20.96 3.90
N GLN A 320 45.19 19.83 3.69
CA GLN A 320 44.69 18.76 2.83
C GLN A 320 43.36 18.17 3.35
N ILE A 321 43.24 17.92 4.69
CA ILE A 321 42.01 17.38 5.30
C ILE A 321 40.87 18.41 5.14
N ARG A 322 41.15 19.68 5.40
CA ARG A 322 40.20 20.77 5.23
C ARG A 322 39.68 20.89 3.79
N GLU A 323 40.61 20.86 2.82
CA GLU A 323 40.26 20.95 1.40
C GLU A 323 39.38 19.79 0.94
N GLN A 324 39.70 18.54 1.34
CA GLN A 324 38.88 17.38 0.99
C GLN A 324 37.50 17.46 1.68
N ALA A 325 37.44 17.91 2.94
CA ALA A 325 36.15 18.13 3.63
C ALA A 325 35.30 19.19 2.88
N ILE A 326 35.90 20.27 2.40
CA ILE A 326 35.19 21.29 1.63
C ILE A 326 34.77 20.73 0.27
N GLN A 327 35.61 19.99 -0.43
CA GLN A 327 35.30 19.40 -1.74
C GLN A 327 34.14 18.40 -1.65
N TYR A 328 34.05 17.62 -0.57
CA TYR A 328 32.93 16.71 -0.30
C TYR A 328 31.57 17.45 -0.33
N PHE A 329 31.48 18.65 0.26
CA PHE A 329 30.27 19.47 0.21
C PHE A 329 30.13 20.26 -1.09
N GLN A 330 31.19 20.49 -1.85
CA GLN A 330 31.14 21.22 -3.10
C GLN A 330 30.52 20.42 -4.26
N VAL A 331 30.56 19.08 -4.23
CA VAL A 331 29.92 18.25 -5.25
C VAL A 331 28.39 18.41 -5.23
N PRO A 332 27.68 18.20 -4.12
CA PRO A 332 26.23 18.45 -4.06
C PRO A 332 25.87 19.92 -4.33
N LYS A 333 26.71 20.86 -3.87
CA LYS A 333 26.52 22.28 -4.22
C LYS A 333 26.54 22.50 -5.73
N ALA A 334 27.52 21.96 -6.44
CA ALA A 334 27.62 22.08 -7.89
C ALA A 334 26.40 21.41 -8.59
N ILE A 335 25.94 20.27 -8.08
CA ILE A 335 24.74 19.57 -8.59
C ILE A 335 23.51 20.48 -8.43
N ILE A 336 23.29 21.07 -7.25
CA ILE A 336 22.14 21.94 -6.96
C ILE A 336 22.26 23.25 -7.75
N GLU A 337 23.44 23.86 -7.84
CA GLU A 337 23.66 25.07 -8.63
C GLU A 337 23.52 24.87 -10.14
N SER A 338 23.70 23.65 -10.66
CA SER A 338 23.45 23.32 -12.06
C SER A 338 21.98 23.08 -12.42
N SER A 339 21.10 22.94 -11.41
CA SER A 339 19.68 22.68 -11.62
C SER A 339 18.96 23.85 -12.30
N PRO A 340 17.80 23.61 -12.94
CA PRO A 340 16.95 24.66 -13.48
C PRO A 340 16.39 25.54 -12.37
N GLU A 341 15.98 26.75 -12.76
CA GLU A 341 15.23 27.64 -11.90
C GLU A 341 13.72 27.39 -12.05
N LYS A 342 13.01 27.20 -10.93
CA LYS A 342 11.56 27.08 -10.89
C LYS A 342 10.93 28.47 -11.01
N VAL A 343 10.23 28.73 -12.11
CA VAL A 343 9.62 30.03 -12.41
C VAL A 343 8.10 29.90 -12.43
N LYS A 344 7.40 30.66 -11.58
CA LYS A 344 5.94 30.79 -11.62
C LYS A 344 5.54 31.67 -12.79
N THR A 345 4.53 31.24 -13.55
CA THR A 345 4.03 31.96 -14.73
C THR A 345 2.57 32.36 -14.52
N ASP A 346 2.11 33.38 -15.28
CA ASP A 346 0.71 33.75 -15.31
C ASP A 346 -0.15 32.84 -16.24
N ASN A 347 0.45 31.80 -16.80
CA ASN A 347 -0.23 30.90 -17.71
C ASN A 347 -1.04 29.85 -16.93
N TRP A 348 -2.34 29.88 -17.01
CA TRP A 348 -3.26 28.94 -16.36
C TRP A 348 -2.98 27.46 -16.73
N TYR A 349 -2.54 27.19 -17.96
CA TYR A 349 -2.25 25.83 -18.43
C TYR A 349 -0.85 25.34 -18.09
N ASN A 350 0.06 26.24 -17.75
CA ASN A 350 1.41 25.90 -17.34
C ASN A 350 1.90 26.94 -16.32
N PRO A 351 1.42 26.83 -15.06
CA PRO A 351 1.69 27.84 -14.02
C PRO A 351 3.14 27.79 -13.51
N ILE A 352 3.83 26.68 -13.74
CA ILE A 352 5.24 26.51 -13.37
C ILE A 352 6.02 26.05 -14.60
N ILE A 353 7.16 26.67 -14.81
CA ILE A 353 8.16 26.23 -15.81
C ILE A 353 9.52 26.06 -15.14
N TYR A 354 10.28 25.07 -15.59
CA TYR A 354 11.65 24.85 -15.17
C TYR A 354 12.59 25.43 -16.24
N GLN A 355 13.22 26.55 -15.90
CA GLN A 355 14.16 27.22 -16.81
C GLN A 355 15.53 26.60 -16.69
N GLU A 356 15.89 25.74 -17.63
CA GLU A 356 17.20 25.08 -17.68
C GLU A 356 18.33 26.06 -17.96
N LYS A 357 19.49 25.82 -17.32
CA LYS A 357 20.74 26.52 -17.63
C LYS A 357 21.35 25.91 -18.88
N SER A 358 21.93 26.75 -19.71
CA SER A 358 22.68 26.30 -20.89
C SER A 358 23.96 25.55 -20.49
N SER A 359 24.47 24.70 -21.39
CA SER A 359 25.72 23.99 -21.17
C SER A 359 26.91 24.95 -20.93
N ASP A 360 26.93 26.14 -21.57
CA ASP A 360 27.97 27.14 -21.36
C ASP A 360 27.91 27.79 -19.97
N GLU A 361 26.70 28.03 -19.44
CA GLU A 361 26.50 28.54 -18.10
C GLU A 361 26.94 27.51 -17.06
N ILE A 362 26.57 26.24 -17.23
CA ILE A 362 26.99 25.13 -16.35
C ILE A 362 28.52 24.98 -16.39
N GLN A 363 29.14 24.99 -17.59
CA GLN A 363 30.58 24.87 -17.72
C GLN A 363 31.31 26.07 -17.09
N THR A 364 30.77 27.27 -17.21
CA THR A 364 31.32 28.48 -16.58
C THR A 364 31.25 28.35 -15.04
N MET A 365 30.12 27.90 -14.51
CA MET A 365 29.94 27.66 -13.07
C MET A 365 30.93 26.59 -12.56
N LEU A 366 31.05 25.47 -13.27
CA LEU A 366 31.92 24.35 -12.88
C LEU A 366 33.42 24.77 -12.90
N SER A 367 33.82 25.67 -13.78
CA SER A 367 35.20 26.13 -13.86
C SER A 367 35.68 26.85 -12.58
N ALA A 368 34.78 27.27 -11.72
CA ALA A 368 35.11 27.85 -10.42
C ALA A 368 35.43 26.82 -9.32
N TYR A 369 35.10 25.52 -9.55
CA TYR A 369 35.36 24.43 -8.63
C TYR A 369 36.69 23.73 -8.89
N PRO A 370 37.31 23.08 -7.89
CA PRO A 370 38.49 22.23 -8.08
C PRO A 370 38.24 21.09 -9.08
N GLU A 371 39.32 20.64 -9.77
CA GLU A 371 39.23 19.58 -10.78
C GLU A 371 38.61 18.28 -10.25
N ALA A 372 38.92 17.89 -8.99
CA ALA A 372 38.31 16.72 -8.34
C ALA A 372 36.79 16.85 -8.26
N VAL A 373 36.27 18.01 -7.82
CA VAL A 373 34.82 18.28 -7.75
C VAL A 373 34.17 18.24 -9.14
N GLN A 374 34.83 18.80 -10.19
CA GLN A 374 34.33 18.75 -11.58
C GLN A 374 34.23 17.30 -12.08
N ASN A 375 35.23 16.46 -11.77
CA ASN A 375 35.26 15.06 -12.15
C ASN A 375 34.12 14.27 -11.46
N ASP A 376 33.97 14.41 -10.14
CA ASP A 376 32.92 13.71 -9.37
C ASP A 376 31.53 14.21 -9.76
N TYR A 377 31.33 15.51 -9.98
CA TYR A 377 30.11 16.03 -10.58
C TYR A 377 29.79 15.33 -11.91
N SER A 378 30.79 15.18 -12.80
CA SER A 378 30.58 14.51 -14.08
C SER A 378 30.20 13.03 -13.93
N LEU A 379 30.80 12.30 -12.98
CA LEU A 379 30.49 10.90 -12.69
C LEU A 379 29.07 10.75 -12.18
N VAL A 380 28.67 11.59 -11.24
CA VAL A 380 27.30 11.63 -10.70
C VAL A 380 26.27 11.93 -11.79
N MET A 381 26.50 12.99 -12.58
CA MET A 381 25.53 13.42 -13.59
C MET A 381 25.36 12.41 -14.73
N ASN A 382 26.39 11.65 -15.07
CA ASN A 382 26.35 10.63 -16.12
C ASN A 382 26.03 9.23 -15.60
N ALA A 383 25.96 9.04 -14.29
CA ALA A 383 25.72 7.74 -13.62
C ALA A 383 26.64 6.62 -14.18
N MET A 384 27.91 6.95 -14.45
CA MET A 384 28.86 6.06 -15.08
C MET A 384 29.77 5.41 -14.03
N PRO A 385 30.04 4.11 -14.12
CA PRO A 385 31.02 3.46 -13.23
C PRO A 385 32.36 4.21 -13.29
N GLY A 386 32.95 4.49 -12.13
CA GLY A 386 34.19 5.23 -12.07
C GLY A 386 34.81 5.22 -10.70
N LYS A 387 35.96 5.85 -10.59
CA LYS A 387 36.67 6.09 -9.37
C LYS A 387 36.44 7.53 -8.93
N GLU A 388 35.91 7.72 -7.74
CA GLU A 388 35.65 9.07 -7.22
C GLU A 388 36.99 9.79 -6.99
N ALA A 389 37.02 11.10 -7.26
CA ALA A 389 38.25 11.83 -7.40
C ALA A 389 38.76 12.46 -6.10
N ILE A 390 37.90 12.75 -5.12
CA ILE A 390 38.28 13.46 -3.88
C ILE A 390 39.07 12.53 -2.96
N PHE A 391 38.62 11.29 -2.76
CA PHE A 391 39.21 10.30 -1.87
C PHE A 391 39.88 9.15 -2.63
N GLY A 392 39.60 9.00 -3.94
CA GLY A 392 40.20 8.00 -4.80
C GLY A 392 39.61 6.58 -4.58
N GLU A 393 38.33 6.46 -4.23
CA GLU A 393 37.65 5.20 -4.02
C GLU A 393 36.83 4.74 -5.22
N ASP A 394 36.64 3.42 -5.33
CA ASP A 394 35.71 2.86 -6.31
C ASP A 394 34.27 3.06 -5.80
N GLU A 395 33.44 3.72 -6.61
CA GLU A 395 32.07 4.06 -6.28
C GLU A 395 31.12 3.57 -7.38
N ASP A 396 29.96 3.03 -7.00
CA ASP A 396 28.94 2.63 -7.96
C ASP A 396 28.03 3.80 -8.31
N PHE A 397 28.53 4.62 -9.25
CA PHE A 397 27.77 5.77 -9.75
C PHE A 397 26.48 5.39 -10.49
N SER A 398 26.22 4.11 -10.81
CA SER A 398 24.94 3.69 -11.36
C SER A 398 23.79 3.94 -10.37
N GLN A 399 24.07 3.99 -9.07
CA GLN A 399 23.10 4.32 -8.02
C GLN A 399 22.60 5.77 -8.09
N TYR A 400 23.38 6.67 -8.68
CA TYR A 400 23.03 8.10 -8.77
C TYR A 400 22.08 8.42 -9.93
N LYS A 401 21.65 7.41 -10.67
CA LYS A 401 20.65 7.56 -11.73
C LYS A 401 19.28 7.76 -11.09
N PRO A 402 18.60 8.90 -11.33
CA PRO A 402 17.25 9.16 -10.82
C PRO A 402 16.25 8.10 -11.32
N ARG A 403 15.33 7.69 -10.46
CA ARG A 403 14.32 6.68 -10.70
C ARG A 403 13.12 6.88 -9.78
N GLY A 404 12.05 6.10 -9.97
CA GLY A 404 10.79 6.36 -9.29
C GLY A 404 10.30 7.78 -9.61
N HIS A 405 9.67 8.43 -8.66
CA HIS A 405 9.14 9.78 -8.86
C HIS A 405 10.22 10.85 -9.14
N TYR A 406 11.50 10.56 -8.91
CA TYR A 406 12.59 11.52 -9.16
C TYR A 406 12.84 11.80 -10.64
N THR A 407 12.25 11.05 -11.57
CA THR A 407 12.29 11.32 -13.02
C THR A 407 11.25 12.34 -13.47
N LYS A 408 10.34 12.77 -12.60
CA LYS A 408 9.20 13.64 -12.94
C LYS A 408 9.61 15.06 -13.33
N ASN A 409 10.62 15.61 -12.68
CA ASN A 409 11.17 16.91 -13.04
C ASN A 409 12.64 17.03 -12.64
N LYS A 410 13.30 18.06 -13.17
CA LYS A 410 14.73 18.26 -12.98
C LYS A 410 15.16 18.68 -11.58
N LEU A 411 14.27 19.24 -10.75
CA LEU A 411 14.58 19.54 -9.35
C LEU A 411 14.58 18.27 -8.50
N LEU A 412 13.64 17.36 -8.74
CA LEU A 412 13.63 16.04 -8.11
C LEU A 412 14.86 15.20 -8.54
N GLU A 413 15.25 15.23 -9.84
CA GLU A 413 16.49 14.60 -10.26
C GLU A 413 17.71 15.18 -9.53
N THR A 414 17.73 16.50 -9.31
CA THR A 414 18.80 17.19 -8.59
C THR A 414 18.84 16.77 -7.14
N TYR A 415 17.67 16.75 -6.47
CA TYR A 415 17.54 16.32 -5.08
C TYR A 415 18.01 14.87 -4.91
N PHE A 416 17.59 13.98 -5.81
CA PHE A 416 18.02 12.59 -5.82
C PHE A 416 19.55 12.46 -5.85
N ARG A 417 20.20 13.10 -6.81
CA ARG A 417 21.66 13.01 -6.98
C ARG A 417 22.42 13.60 -5.79
N ALA A 418 21.97 14.74 -5.27
CA ALA A 418 22.61 15.38 -4.12
C ALA A 418 22.43 14.55 -2.84
N THR A 419 21.23 14.01 -2.62
CA THR A 419 20.94 13.11 -1.49
C THR A 419 21.72 11.81 -1.60
N MET A 420 21.79 11.22 -2.81
CA MET A 420 22.60 10.01 -3.03
C MET A 420 24.07 10.23 -2.74
N TRP A 421 24.67 11.38 -3.07
CA TRP A 421 26.05 11.68 -2.69
C TRP A 421 26.23 11.62 -1.18
N TYR A 422 25.35 12.24 -0.42
CA TYR A 422 25.41 12.25 1.05
C TYR A 422 24.99 10.90 1.68
N GLY A 423 24.20 10.11 1.00
CA GLY A 423 23.64 8.86 1.50
C GLY A 423 24.38 7.60 1.04
N HIS A 424 25.10 7.64 -0.07
CA HIS A 424 25.78 6.45 -0.62
C HIS A 424 27.30 6.50 -0.37
N LEU A 425 27.96 7.64 -0.50
CA LEU A 425 29.39 7.74 -0.23
C LEU A 425 29.70 7.41 1.22
N HIS A 426 30.39 6.28 1.42
CA HIS A 426 30.59 5.66 2.73
C HIS A 426 31.93 6.03 3.35
N PHE A 427 31.91 6.63 4.53
CA PHE A 427 33.11 6.87 5.31
C PHE A 427 33.32 5.72 6.28
N THR A 428 34.15 4.75 5.93
CA THR A 428 34.43 3.57 6.75
C THR A 428 35.10 3.96 8.08
N ILE A 429 34.62 3.38 9.17
CA ILE A 429 35.24 3.46 10.49
C ILE A 429 35.96 2.15 10.72
N THR A 430 37.27 2.18 10.61
CA THR A 430 38.06 0.95 10.64
C THR A 430 38.33 0.47 12.07
N LYS A 431 38.38 -0.85 12.22
CA LYS A 431 38.89 -1.49 13.42
C LYS A 431 40.34 -1.90 13.15
N PRO A 432 41.30 -1.34 13.93
CA PRO A 432 42.71 -1.70 13.74
C PRO A 432 42.94 -3.19 13.93
N ARG A 433 43.69 -3.83 13.02
CA ARG A 433 44.06 -5.23 13.12
C ARG A 433 45.46 -5.35 13.76
N GLU A 434 45.68 -6.38 14.59
CA GLU A 434 47.02 -6.71 15.10
C GLU A 434 47.95 -7.02 13.89
N ASN A 435 49.05 -6.28 13.84
CA ASN A 435 50.08 -6.42 12.80
C ASN A 435 49.72 -5.96 11.37
N GLN A 436 48.63 -5.25 11.18
CA GLN A 436 48.31 -4.54 9.92
C GLN A 436 47.98 -3.08 10.19
N PRO A 437 48.85 -2.14 9.81
CA PRO A 437 48.54 -0.71 9.97
C PRO A 437 47.39 -0.33 9.05
N THR A 438 46.53 0.56 9.54
CA THR A 438 45.48 1.15 8.71
C THR A 438 46.10 1.89 7.51
N PRO A 439 45.67 1.61 6.28
CA PRO A 439 46.17 2.32 5.10
C PRO A 439 46.04 3.83 5.23
N GLU A 440 46.97 4.56 4.63
CA GLU A 440 47.02 6.02 4.70
C GLU A 440 45.78 6.69 4.13
N GLU A 441 45.25 6.17 3.04
CA GLU A 441 44.07 6.67 2.35
C GLU A 441 42.85 6.59 3.27
N ILE A 442 42.72 5.51 4.04
CA ILE A 442 41.65 5.32 5.04
C ILE A 442 41.82 6.31 6.19
N LEU A 443 43.02 6.43 6.76
CA LEU A 443 43.29 7.37 7.84
C LEU A 443 43.00 8.82 7.46
N GLN A 444 43.27 9.18 6.21
CA GLN A 444 42.96 10.50 5.70
C GLN A 444 41.47 10.75 5.61
N LYS A 445 40.70 9.79 5.14
CA LYS A 445 39.24 9.85 5.09
C LYS A 445 38.63 9.89 6.50
N GLU A 446 39.18 9.10 7.44
CA GLU A 446 38.80 9.13 8.86
C GLU A 446 39.12 10.51 9.50
N ALA A 447 40.20 11.15 9.11
CA ALA A 447 40.52 12.51 9.57
C ALA A 447 39.53 13.54 9.00
N VAL A 448 39.04 13.39 7.79
CA VAL A 448 37.98 14.23 7.21
C VAL A 448 36.67 14.10 8.02
N ILE A 449 36.25 12.88 8.40
CA ILE A 449 35.08 12.69 9.27
C ILE A 449 35.25 13.44 10.57
N THR A 450 36.42 13.28 11.23
CA THR A 450 36.65 13.92 12.55
C THR A 450 36.63 15.45 12.45
N LEU A 451 37.08 16.03 11.33
CA LEU A 451 36.99 17.48 11.10
C LEU A 451 35.52 17.93 10.91
N ILE A 452 34.74 17.17 10.14
CA ILE A 452 33.31 17.46 9.93
C ILE A 452 32.55 17.36 11.26
N VAL A 453 32.80 16.30 12.05
CA VAL A 453 32.20 16.08 13.39
C VAL A 453 32.62 17.19 14.36
N ASP A 454 33.90 17.58 14.39
CA ASP A 454 34.38 18.67 15.24
C ASP A 454 33.77 20.02 14.85
N THR A 455 33.53 20.22 13.56
CA THR A 455 32.96 21.46 13.03
C THR A 455 31.49 21.58 13.44
N ILE A 456 30.67 20.57 13.21
CA ILE A 456 29.24 20.59 13.59
C ILE A 456 29.05 20.59 15.12
N GLN A 457 29.94 19.93 15.87
CA GLN A 457 29.92 19.93 17.36
C GLN A 457 30.14 21.33 17.93
N LYS A 458 30.89 22.19 17.22
CA LYS A 458 31.17 23.56 17.62
C LYS A 458 30.15 24.56 17.06
N ASP A 459 29.34 24.17 16.09
CA ASP A 459 28.36 25.03 15.43
C ASP A 459 26.95 24.48 15.62
N GLY A 460 26.22 24.99 16.59
CA GLY A 460 24.85 24.56 16.89
C GLY A 460 23.83 24.88 15.79
N ASP A 461 24.09 25.90 14.96
CA ASP A 461 23.20 26.25 13.85
C ASP A 461 23.30 25.23 12.72
N LEU A 462 24.51 24.74 12.43
CA LEU A 462 24.71 23.63 11.49
C LEU A 462 24.02 22.35 11.95
N TYR A 463 24.11 22.04 13.25
CA TYR A 463 23.42 20.87 13.78
C TYR A 463 21.89 20.98 13.62
N ILE A 464 21.34 22.18 13.88
CA ILE A 464 19.89 22.43 13.66
C ILE A 464 19.53 22.26 12.20
N LYS A 465 20.30 22.82 11.28
CA LYS A 465 20.06 22.67 9.81
C LYS A 465 20.11 21.20 9.38
N TRP A 466 21.09 20.45 9.84
CA TRP A 466 21.18 19.02 9.56
C TRP A 466 19.98 18.25 10.15
N SER A 467 19.61 18.52 11.40
CA SER A 467 18.50 17.83 12.07
C SER A 467 17.14 18.10 11.43
N ASN A 468 16.95 19.29 10.84
CA ASN A 468 15.72 19.65 10.13
C ASN A 468 15.52 18.84 8.83
N LEU A 469 16.58 18.32 8.24
CA LEU A 469 16.52 17.40 7.10
C LEU A 469 16.52 15.94 7.55
N PHE A 470 17.30 15.59 8.57
CA PHE A 470 17.51 14.21 9.00
C PHE A 470 16.31 13.63 9.76
N ASN A 471 15.73 14.39 10.69
CA ASN A 471 14.68 13.91 11.59
C ASN A 471 13.33 13.66 10.93
N PRO A 472 12.85 14.48 9.98
CA PRO A 472 11.60 14.15 9.24
C PRO A 472 11.69 12.80 8.55
N ILE A 473 12.78 12.51 7.85
CA ILE A 473 13.00 11.25 7.15
C ILE A 473 13.11 10.09 8.16
N THR A 474 13.71 10.33 9.36
CA THR A 474 13.74 9.33 10.42
C THR A 474 12.34 8.97 10.93
N SER A 475 11.46 9.97 11.07
CA SER A 475 10.08 9.74 11.50
C SER A 475 9.21 9.12 10.41
N LEU A 476 9.46 9.45 9.15
CA LEU A 476 8.74 8.87 8.01
C LEU A 476 9.16 7.41 7.77
N ILE A 477 10.46 7.12 7.74
CA ILE A 477 10.97 5.85 7.23
C ILE A 477 11.65 5.01 8.32
N GLY A 478 12.54 5.62 9.09
CA GLY A 478 13.29 4.92 10.12
C GLY A 478 14.66 5.53 10.39
N MET A 479 15.36 4.97 11.38
CA MET A 479 16.70 5.39 11.73
C MET A 479 17.69 5.10 10.61
N SER A 480 18.72 5.93 10.49
CA SER A 480 19.86 5.58 9.64
C SER A 480 20.47 4.25 10.07
N ASP A 481 20.77 3.38 9.12
CA ASP A 481 21.46 2.12 9.39
C ASP A 481 22.95 2.34 9.65
N ASP A 482 23.55 3.29 8.94
CA ASP A 482 24.91 3.77 9.21
C ASP A 482 24.92 4.84 10.31
N LEU A 483 26.10 5.12 10.86
CA LEU A 483 26.27 6.12 11.94
C LEU A 483 25.96 7.53 11.44
N SER A 484 25.37 8.32 12.31
CA SER A 484 25.01 9.72 12.14
C SER A 484 25.79 10.63 13.08
N PHE A 485 25.54 11.93 13.05
CA PHE A 485 26.08 12.86 14.05
C PHE A 485 25.55 12.55 15.45
N ASP A 486 24.34 12.07 15.60
CA ASP A 486 23.76 11.71 16.90
C ASP A 486 24.52 10.56 17.58
N ASP A 487 25.12 9.67 16.78
CA ASP A 487 25.94 8.56 17.27
C ASP A 487 27.37 9.03 17.64
N ILE A 488 28.02 9.82 16.79
CA ILE A 488 29.46 10.12 16.93
C ILE A 488 29.73 11.36 17.77
N CYS A 489 28.94 12.42 17.70
CA CYS A 489 29.18 13.67 18.43
C CYS A 489 29.27 13.51 19.96
N PRO A 490 28.48 12.65 20.61
CA PRO A 490 28.67 12.42 22.06
C PRO A 490 30.05 11.87 22.40
N LEU A 491 30.56 10.87 21.64
CA LEU A 491 31.88 10.31 21.84
C LEU A 491 33.00 11.31 21.54
N TRP A 492 32.81 12.15 20.51
CA TRP A 492 33.74 13.20 20.13
C TRP A 492 33.85 14.26 21.23
N LYS A 493 32.74 14.69 21.77
CA LYS A 493 32.71 15.66 22.89
C LYS A 493 33.49 15.20 24.11
N ASP A 494 33.44 13.91 24.42
CA ASP A 494 34.13 13.31 25.55
C ASP A 494 35.66 13.31 25.37
N GLN A 495 36.18 13.48 24.12
CA GLN A 495 37.64 13.63 23.88
C GLN A 495 38.21 14.95 24.40
N ASN A 496 37.35 15.95 24.67
CA ASN A 496 37.73 17.27 25.16
C ASN A 496 38.87 17.95 24.36
N ILE A 497 38.79 17.87 23.00
CA ILE A 497 39.82 18.38 22.10
C ILE A 497 39.81 19.92 22.09
N THR A 498 40.92 20.53 22.50
CA THR A 498 41.08 21.99 22.52
C THR A 498 41.83 22.54 21.33
N ASP A 499 42.73 21.76 20.74
CA ASP A 499 43.44 22.05 19.49
C ASP A 499 43.29 20.87 18.53
N TYR A 500 42.48 21.08 17.50
CA TYR A 500 42.22 20.05 16.50
C TYR A 500 43.47 19.75 15.66
N SER A 501 44.30 20.78 15.32
CA SER A 501 45.50 20.57 14.50
C SER A 501 46.52 19.71 15.20
N GLU A 502 46.75 19.93 16.49
CA GLU A 502 47.64 19.10 17.32
C GLU A 502 47.10 17.67 17.43
N TRP A 503 45.81 17.53 17.68
CA TRP A 503 45.15 16.22 17.80
C TRP A 503 45.19 15.43 16.48
N ALA A 504 44.79 16.03 15.34
CA ALA A 504 44.71 15.39 14.03
C ALA A 504 46.10 15.12 13.40
N SER A 505 47.11 15.85 13.80
CA SER A 505 48.51 15.61 13.38
C SER A 505 49.06 14.30 13.92
N ASN A 506 48.47 13.77 15.00
CA ASN A 506 48.85 12.47 15.57
C ASN A 506 47.88 11.37 15.07
N ARG A 507 48.34 10.53 14.13
CA ARG A 507 47.57 9.43 13.57
C ARG A 507 47.06 8.45 14.61
N ASP A 508 47.80 8.23 15.72
CA ASP A 508 47.35 7.33 16.77
C ASP A 508 46.08 7.82 17.45
N ASN A 509 45.84 9.15 17.48
CA ASN A 509 44.58 9.70 17.97
C ASN A 509 43.40 9.33 17.09
N ILE A 510 43.56 9.41 15.77
CA ILE A 510 42.51 9.04 14.80
C ILE A 510 42.17 7.55 14.97
N VAL A 511 43.21 6.70 14.94
CA VAL A 511 43.03 5.23 15.13
C VAL A 511 42.36 4.92 16.46
N ALA A 512 42.77 5.60 17.55
CA ALA A 512 42.20 5.38 18.89
C ALA A 512 40.72 5.80 18.91
N PHE A 513 40.37 6.91 18.27
CA PHE A 513 38.98 7.37 18.22
C PHE A 513 38.10 6.43 17.37
N MET A 514 38.58 5.99 16.20
CA MET A 514 37.86 5.00 15.38
C MET A 514 37.69 3.67 16.10
N SER A 515 38.70 3.24 16.85
CA SER A 515 38.59 2.04 17.72
C SER A 515 37.53 2.23 18.81
N LEU A 516 37.46 3.40 19.42
CA LEU A 516 36.41 3.74 20.38
C LEU A 516 35.03 3.73 19.77
N CYS A 517 34.85 4.26 18.54
CA CYS A 517 33.60 4.18 17.82
C CYS A 517 33.19 2.72 17.57
N ASN A 518 34.12 1.87 17.11
CA ASN A 518 33.85 0.45 16.89
C ASN A 518 33.47 -0.30 18.19
N GLU A 519 34.02 0.11 19.32
CA GLU A 519 33.72 -0.52 20.63
C GLU A 519 32.36 -0.09 21.19
N LYS A 520 31.98 1.18 20.98
CA LYS A 520 30.85 1.79 21.68
C LYS A 520 29.59 1.94 20.83
N LEU A 521 29.70 1.98 19.51
CA LEU A 521 28.60 2.25 18.60
C LEU A 521 28.10 0.96 17.92
N ARG A 522 26.87 1.01 17.46
CA ARG A 522 26.25 -0.15 16.79
C ARG A 522 26.79 -0.32 15.37
N PRO A 523 27.05 -1.57 14.93
CA PRO A 523 27.28 -1.85 13.52
C PRO A 523 25.97 -1.71 12.72
N PRO A 524 26.05 -1.47 11.41
CA PRO A 524 24.87 -1.52 10.54
C PRO A 524 24.27 -2.93 10.49
N ALA A 525 22.95 -3.01 10.36
CA ALA A 525 22.23 -4.29 10.33
C ALA A 525 22.10 -4.84 8.91
N ILE A 526 22.15 -3.97 7.90
CA ILE A 526 22.01 -4.29 6.47
C ILE A 526 23.35 -4.04 5.80
N SER A 527 23.85 -5.02 5.04
CA SER A 527 25.18 -4.97 4.44
C SER A 527 25.35 -3.84 3.42
N GLY A 528 24.31 -3.48 2.67
CA GLY A 528 24.39 -2.47 1.64
C GLY A 528 25.49 -2.77 0.62
N GLN A 529 25.71 -1.84 -0.29
CA GLN A 529 26.88 -1.88 -1.18
C GLN A 529 28.07 -1.17 -0.55
N SER A 530 28.73 -1.79 0.44
CA SER A 530 30.04 -1.26 0.84
C SER A 530 31.12 -1.98 0.04
N VAL A 531 31.87 -1.20 -0.69
CA VAL A 531 32.93 -1.64 -1.61
C VAL A 531 34.10 -2.37 -0.91
N PHE A 532 34.14 -2.36 0.42
CA PHE A 532 35.28 -2.87 1.19
C PHE A 532 35.04 -4.21 1.90
N GLN A 533 34.70 -5.25 1.14
CA GLN A 533 34.86 -6.63 1.65
C GLN A 533 36.33 -6.96 2.03
N MET A 534 37.32 -6.19 1.57
CA MET A 534 38.75 -6.48 1.85
C MET A 534 39.16 -6.21 3.32
N TYR A 535 38.40 -5.40 4.06
CA TYR A 535 38.71 -5.04 5.46
C TYR A 535 37.65 -5.52 6.45
N SER A 536 36.61 -6.22 6.02
CA SER A 536 35.63 -6.79 6.92
C SER A 536 36.26 -7.92 7.75
N GLU A 537 36.15 -7.80 9.07
CA GLU A 537 36.45 -8.90 9.96
C GLU A 537 35.40 -9.99 9.79
N VAL A 538 35.81 -11.21 10.02
CA VAL A 538 34.88 -12.34 10.16
C VAL A 538 34.30 -12.25 11.57
N ASP A 539 33.01 -12.18 11.69
CA ASP A 539 32.30 -12.26 12.96
C ASP A 539 32.64 -13.63 13.62
N GLU A 540 33.16 -13.61 14.84
CA GLU A 540 33.64 -14.81 15.52
C GLU A 540 32.52 -15.80 15.85
N GLU A 541 31.27 -15.32 15.98
CA GLU A 541 30.12 -16.16 16.32
C GLU A 541 29.48 -16.79 15.07
N SER A 542 29.33 -16.01 14.00
CA SER A 542 28.71 -16.47 12.76
C SER A 542 29.67 -17.02 11.72
N GLY A 543 30.97 -16.69 11.84
CA GLY A 543 31.98 -17.03 10.82
C GLY A 543 31.81 -16.29 9.49
N LEU A 544 30.95 -15.29 9.42
CA LEU A 544 30.64 -14.49 8.23
C LEU A 544 31.36 -13.14 8.25
N PRO A 545 31.60 -12.52 7.10
CA PRO A 545 32.11 -11.16 7.06
C PRO A 545 31.20 -10.20 7.84
N SER A 546 31.78 -9.42 8.75
CA SER A 546 31.05 -8.36 9.42
C SER A 546 30.72 -7.24 8.43
N VAL A 547 29.56 -6.59 8.59
CA VAL A 547 29.23 -5.39 7.83
C VAL A 547 30.15 -4.25 8.30
N PRO A 548 30.89 -3.55 7.40
CA PRO A 548 31.77 -2.47 7.81
C PRO A 548 30.97 -1.35 8.46
N MET A 549 31.41 -0.93 9.64
CA MET A 549 30.86 0.25 10.30
C MET A 549 31.29 1.50 9.51
N GLY A 550 30.40 2.45 9.36
CA GLY A 550 30.70 3.72 8.69
C GLY A 550 29.74 4.83 9.04
N TRP A 551 30.17 6.03 8.68
CA TRP A 551 29.39 7.24 8.82
C TRP A 551 28.97 7.78 7.44
N ARG A 552 27.75 8.33 7.40
CA ARG A 552 27.20 9.05 6.24
C ARG A 552 26.44 10.27 6.72
N LEU A 553 26.46 11.36 5.93
CA LEU A 553 25.76 12.60 6.32
C LEU A 553 24.23 12.37 6.39
N PHE A 554 23.68 11.70 5.37
CA PHE A 554 22.29 11.27 5.29
C PHE A 554 22.22 9.78 5.00
N GLY A 555 22.66 8.94 5.96
CA GLY A 555 22.71 7.50 5.81
C GLY A 555 21.35 6.90 5.41
N GLN A 556 21.39 5.88 4.57
CA GLN A 556 20.20 5.14 4.15
C GLN A 556 19.53 4.46 5.35
N ARG A 557 18.23 4.32 5.30
CA ARG A 557 17.40 3.93 6.45
C ARG A 557 17.30 2.43 6.59
N PHE A 558 17.35 1.99 7.83
CA PHE A 558 17.03 0.63 8.22
C PHE A 558 15.53 0.39 8.12
N THR A 559 15.13 -0.72 7.46
CA THR A 559 13.74 -1.20 7.43
C THR A 559 13.69 -2.70 7.69
N TYR A 560 12.56 -3.17 8.22
CA TYR A 560 12.44 -4.57 8.64
C TYR A 560 12.31 -5.54 7.47
N ASP A 561 11.72 -5.14 6.36
CA ASP A 561 11.67 -5.92 5.13
C ASP A 561 13.07 -6.08 4.50
N SER A 562 13.88 -5.01 4.50
CA SER A 562 15.28 -5.10 4.09
C SER A 562 16.08 -6.03 5.02
N LEU A 563 15.81 -6.00 6.35
CA LEU A 563 16.44 -6.93 7.29
C LEU A 563 16.06 -8.39 7.01
N VAL A 564 14.81 -8.68 6.66
CA VAL A 564 14.40 -10.04 6.25
C VAL A 564 15.24 -10.49 5.06
N HIS A 565 15.32 -9.68 4.00
CA HIS A 565 16.12 -9.98 2.81
C HIS A 565 17.61 -10.14 3.13
N GLU A 566 18.19 -9.30 4.00
CA GLU A 566 19.58 -9.43 4.45
C GLU A 566 19.87 -10.80 5.08
N LYS A 567 18.96 -11.31 5.92
CA LYS A 567 19.18 -12.58 6.65
C LYS A 567 18.97 -13.81 5.79
N VAL A 568 18.26 -13.70 4.67
CA VAL A 568 17.98 -14.82 3.76
C VAL A 568 18.76 -14.73 2.43
N SER A 569 19.75 -13.87 2.36
CA SER A 569 20.62 -13.68 1.19
C SER A 569 22.11 -13.83 1.52
N PRO A 570 22.98 -14.05 0.54
CA PRO A 570 24.42 -14.07 0.74
C PRO A 570 24.95 -12.74 1.34
N PRO A 571 25.98 -12.76 2.16
CA PRO A 571 26.70 -13.93 2.63
C PRO A 571 26.05 -14.64 3.84
N ARG A 572 24.93 -14.11 4.37
CA ARG A 572 24.26 -14.65 5.57
C ARG A 572 23.60 -16.00 5.31
N PHE A 573 23.09 -16.20 4.09
CA PHE A 573 22.47 -17.45 3.67
C PHE A 573 22.95 -17.84 2.27
N MET A 574 24.11 -18.49 2.20
CA MET A 574 24.83 -18.87 0.97
C MET A 574 24.08 -19.73 -0.06
N PRO A 575 23.11 -20.59 0.30
CA PRO A 575 22.40 -21.40 -0.69
C PRO A 575 21.49 -20.60 -1.62
N ARG A 576 21.28 -19.30 -1.36
CA ARG A 576 20.26 -18.50 -2.05
C ARG A 576 20.88 -17.33 -2.79
N ASP A 577 20.70 -17.28 -4.09
CA ASP A 577 21.22 -16.20 -4.94
C ASP A 577 20.30 -14.98 -5.00
N ILE A 578 18.99 -15.20 -4.95
CA ILE A 578 17.96 -14.14 -5.10
C ILE A 578 16.89 -14.33 -4.04
N VAL A 579 16.54 -13.23 -3.34
CA VAL A 579 15.43 -13.17 -2.38
C VAL A 579 14.08 -13.06 -3.09
N ARG A 580 12.97 -13.18 -2.37
CA ARG A 580 11.62 -13.08 -2.92
C ARG A 580 10.74 -12.18 -2.04
N GLY A 581 9.72 -11.56 -2.63
CA GLY A 581 8.64 -10.93 -1.87
C GLY A 581 7.93 -11.90 -0.91
N LEU A 582 7.82 -13.18 -1.29
CA LEU A 582 7.28 -14.24 -0.43
C LEU A 582 8.00 -14.38 0.93
N ASP A 583 9.28 -14.03 1.02
CA ASP A 583 10.03 -14.08 2.29
C ASP A 583 9.47 -13.11 3.31
N ILE A 584 9.13 -11.90 2.85
CA ILE A 584 8.55 -10.86 3.68
C ILE A 584 7.13 -11.25 4.09
N MET A 585 6.33 -11.77 3.16
CA MET A 585 4.95 -12.17 3.45
C MET A 585 4.93 -13.34 4.44
N LYS A 586 5.86 -14.30 4.32
CA LYS A 586 6.03 -15.39 5.29
C LYS A 586 6.47 -14.84 6.65
N ALA A 587 7.43 -13.92 6.69
CA ALA A 587 7.87 -13.31 7.93
C ALA A 587 6.71 -12.58 8.64
N PHE A 588 5.78 -12.01 7.90
CA PHE A 588 4.57 -11.39 8.45
C PHE A 588 3.47 -12.38 8.87
N GLY A 589 3.64 -13.67 8.62
CA GLY A 589 2.75 -14.74 9.08
C GLY A 589 1.75 -15.26 8.05
N SER A 590 1.96 -15.00 6.75
CA SER A 590 1.15 -15.57 5.69
C SER A 590 1.38 -17.07 5.55
N LYS A 591 0.32 -17.85 5.71
CA LYS A 591 0.32 -19.30 5.52
C LYS A 591 0.43 -19.66 4.04
N THR A 592 -0.06 -18.82 3.17
CA THR A 592 0.03 -19.01 1.72
C THR A 592 1.47 -18.86 1.26
N ALA A 593 2.17 -17.81 1.71
CA ALA A 593 3.59 -17.62 1.40
C ALA A 593 4.43 -18.80 1.92
N ASP A 594 4.17 -19.27 3.14
CA ASP A 594 4.84 -20.47 3.70
C ASP A 594 4.61 -21.71 2.83
N ALA A 595 3.37 -21.97 2.42
CA ALA A 595 3.02 -23.10 1.56
C ALA A 595 3.61 -22.99 0.13
N LEU A 596 3.81 -21.80 -0.39
CA LEU A 596 4.46 -21.56 -1.68
C LEU A 596 5.97 -21.80 -1.59
N LEU A 597 6.62 -21.31 -0.54
CA LEU A 597 8.05 -21.56 -0.26
C LEU A 597 8.33 -23.04 0.02
N GLU A 598 7.41 -23.78 0.67
CA GLU A 598 7.50 -25.23 0.85
C GLU A 598 7.59 -25.99 -0.48
N LYS A 599 6.85 -25.50 -1.49
CA LYS A 599 6.87 -26.12 -2.84
C LYS A 599 8.09 -25.78 -3.66
N THR A 600 8.85 -24.75 -3.28
CA THR A 600 9.96 -24.21 -4.09
C THR A 600 11.29 -24.23 -3.34
N ASP A 601 11.45 -23.34 -2.37
CA ASP A 601 12.75 -22.97 -1.81
C ASP A 601 13.17 -23.87 -0.63
N TYR A 602 12.26 -24.28 0.26
CA TYR A 602 12.62 -25.05 1.46
C TYR A 602 13.23 -26.41 1.16
N ALA A 603 12.78 -27.06 0.08
CA ALA A 603 13.32 -28.38 -0.31
C ALA A 603 14.81 -28.33 -0.74
N THR A 604 15.23 -27.16 -1.26
CA THR A 604 16.60 -26.96 -1.79
C THR A 604 17.48 -26.12 -0.88
N MET A 605 16.88 -25.44 0.10
CA MET A 605 17.52 -24.47 1.00
C MET A 605 17.28 -24.79 2.48
N PRO A 606 17.93 -25.84 3.03
CA PRO A 606 17.79 -26.19 4.44
C PRO A 606 18.17 -25.01 5.35
N GLY A 607 17.34 -24.72 6.35
CA GLY A 607 17.53 -23.61 7.30
C GLY A 607 16.82 -22.31 6.91
N LEU A 608 16.39 -22.14 5.66
CA LEU A 608 15.62 -20.94 5.24
C LEU A 608 14.34 -20.80 6.04
N LYS A 609 13.60 -21.91 6.21
CA LYS A 609 12.36 -21.93 6.99
C LYS A 609 12.58 -21.50 8.44
N ASP A 610 13.64 -21.96 9.09
CA ASP A 610 13.93 -21.65 10.49
C ASP A 610 14.19 -20.14 10.68
N ILE A 611 14.87 -19.51 9.71
CA ILE A 611 15.11 -18.06 9.72
C ILE A 611 13.78 -17.31 9.59
N LEU A 612 12.96 -17.68 8.62
CA LEU A 612 11.67 -17.02 8.38
C LEU A 612 10.66 -17.25 9.52
N ASP A 613 10.65 -18.46 10.13
CA ASP A 613 9.84 -18.76 11.32
C ASP A 613 10.26 -17.90 12.53
N SER A 614 11.55 -17.57 12.66
CA SER A 614 12.03 -16.69 13.73
C SER A 614 11.55 -15.23 13.53
N PHE A 615 11.47 -14.77 12.28
CA PHE A 615 10.89 -13.45 11.98
C PHE A 615 9.38 -13.44 12.21
N GLU A 616 8.66 -14.47 11.78
CA GLU A 616 7.22 -14.60 12.04
C GLU A 616 6.92 -14.53 13.53
N ALA A 617 7.67 -15.26 14.36
CA ALA A 617 7.53 -15.20 15.81
C ALA A 617 7.78 -13.80 16.37
N SER A 618 8.82 -13.10 15.90
CA SER A 618 9.14 -11.73 16.31
C SER A 618 8.04 -10.73 15.92
N PHE A 619 7.57 -10.79 14.67
CA PHE A 619 6.52 -9.89 14.18
C PHE A 619 5.14 -10.17 14.81
N ALA A 620 4.92 -11.38 15.34
CA ALA A 620 3.72 -11.72 16.09
C ALA A 620 3.70 -11.09 17.51
N GLU A 621 4.86 -10.82 18.09
CA GLU A 621 5.00 -10.23 19.42
C GLU A 621 4.97 -8.70 19.40
N TYR A 622 5.16 -8.05 18.24
CA TYR A 622 5.19 -6.59 18.13
C TYR A 622 3.80 -5.97 18.32
N ASP A 623 3.74 -5.00 19.22
CA ASP A 623 2.54 -4.26 19.57
C ASP A 623 2.30 -3.03 18.68
N SER A 624 1.26 -2.27 19.01
CA SER A 624 0.93 -1.03 18.30
C SER A 624 2.03 0.02 18.36
N ASP A 625 2.79 0.09 19.48
CA ASP A 625 3.84 1.10 19.64
C ASP A 625 4.98 0.85 18.66
N PHE A 626 5.28 -0.42 18.38
CA PHE A 626 6.24 -0.79 17.35
C PHE A 626 5.77 -0.37 15.95
N TRP A 627 4.54 -0.73 15.56
CA TRP A 627 4.01 -0.45 14.24
C TRP A 627 3.79 1.05 14.01
N ASN A 628 3.44 1.81 15.05
CA ASN A 628 3.21 3.26 14.98
C ASN A 628 4.50 4.10 15.06
N LYS A 629 5.67 3.48 15.14
CA LYS A 629 6.94 4.19 15.33
C LYS A 629 7.32 5.06 14.13
N THR A 630 7.03 4.62 12.93
CA THR A 630 7.27 5.36 11.67
C THR A 630 6.10 5.15 10.71
N TYR A 631 5.95 6.06 9.75
CA TYR A 631 4.96 5.86 8.68
C TYR A 631 5.25 4.59 7.87
N TYR A 632 6.52 4.31 7.56
CA TYR A 632 6.94 3.10 6.86
C TYR A 632 6.48 1.82 7.57
N ASN A 633 6.68 1.73 8.88
CA ASN A 633 6.22 0.57 9.66
C ASN A 633 4.70 0.40 9.62
N GLN A 634 3.94 1.50 9.59
CA GLN A 634 2.48 1.44 9.49
C GLN A 634 2.03 0.89 8.14
N VAL A 635 2.70 1.27 7.04
CA VAL A 635 2.41 0.67 5.73
C VAL A 635 2.83 -0.81 5.71
N LEU A 636 3.96 -1.18 6.32
CA LEU A 636 4.30 -2.60 6.52
C LEU A 636 3.25 -3.36 7.34
N TYR A 637 2.61 -2.71 8.31
CA TYR A 637 1.48 -3.31 9.02
C TYR A 637 0.26 -3.53 8.11
N GLN A 638 -0.03 -2.60 7.21
CA GLN A 638 -1.07 -2.80 6.18
C GLN A 638 -0.73 -3.99 5.28
N VAL A 639 0.50 -4.09 4.80
CA VAL A 639 1.01 -5.26 4.04
C VAL A 639 0.79 -6.55 4.82
N LYS A 640 1.18 -6.60 6.09
CA LYS A 640 0.97 -7.75 6.98
C LYS A 640 -0.52 -8.13 7.06
N THR A 641 -1.41 -7.17 7.25
CA THR A 641 -2.85 -7.42 7.39
C THR A 641 -3.49 -7.91 6.08
N GLN A 642 -3.00 -7.46 4.92
CA GLN A 642 -3.40 -7.99 3.62
C GLN A 642 -2.87 -9.41 3.42
N ALA A 643 -1.58 -9.65 3.68
CA ALA A 643 -0.95 -10.96 3.52
C ALA A 643 -1.59 -12.06 4.36
N THR A 644 -2.17 -11.72 5.53
CA THR A 644 -2.78 -12.65 6.48
C THR A 644 -4.31 -12.72 6.40
N PHE A 645 -4.96 -11.92 5.55
CA PHE A 645 -6.40 -12.00 5.28
C PHE A 645 -6.71 -13.11 4.27
N GLU A 646 -6.44 -14.33 4.66
CA GLU A 646 -6.43 -15.53 3.84
C GLU A 646 -7.69 -16.38 4.03
N GLN A 647 -7.73 -17.54 3.37
CA GLN A 647 -8.77 -18.54 3.53
C GLN A 647 -9.02 -18.86 5.01
N GLY A 648 -10.30 -18.90 5.38
CA GLY A 648 -10.72 -19.08 6.77
C GLY A 648 -11.06 -17.77 7.50
N ALA A 649 -11.02 -16.62 6.80
CA ALA A 649 -11.46 -15.34 7.36
C ALA A 649 -12.99 -15.27 7.62
N GLY A 650 -13.76 -16.26 7.16
CA GLY A 650 -15.17 -16.42 7.52
C GLY A 650 -16.16 -15.86 6.51
N PHE A 651 -15.72 -15.29 5.40
CA PHE A 651 -16.57 -14.76 4.34
C PHE A 651 -16.71 -15.78 3.19
N TYR A 652 -17.85 -15.77 2.48
CA TYR A 652 -18.10 -16.73 1.41
C TYR A 652 -16.99 -16.75 0.35
N PHE A 653 -16.52 -15.59 -0.07
CA PHE A 653 -15.50 -15.45 -1.10
C PHE A 653 -14.08 -15.74 -0.60
N THR A 654 -13.84 -15.68 0.72
CA THR A 654 -12.52 -16.04 1.30
C THR A 654 -12.31 -17.55 1.44
N GLU A 655 -13.39 -18.37 1.30
CA GLU A 655 -13.32 -19.80 1.51
C GLU A 655 -12.82 -20.57 0.27
N SER A 656 -11.82 -20.01 -0.43
CA SER A 656 -11.19 -20.66 -1.58
C SER A 656 -9.69 -20.35 -1.67
N PRO A 657 -8.89 -21.23 -2.29
CA PRO A 657 -7.46 -20.96 -2.55
C PRO A 657 -7.21 -19.74 -3.45
N ALA A 658 -8.16 -19.36 -4.30
CA ALA A 658 -8.03 -18.19 -5.16
C ALA A 658 -7.98 -16.88 -4.35
N TRP A 659 -8.70 -16.81 -3.22
CA TRP A 659 -8.61 -15.67 -2.31
C TRP A 659 -7.24 -15.53 -1.69
N ASN A 660 -6.56 -16.62 -1.39
CA ASN A 660 -5.19 -16.60 -0.88
C ASN A 660 -4.24 -15.90 -1.86
N ILE A 661 -4.39 -16.18 -3.17
CA ILE A 661 -3.58 -15.50 -4.20
C ILE A 661 -3.94 -14.02 -4.29
N LYS A 662 -5.24 -13.66 -4.22
CA LYS A 662 -5.65 -12.24 -4.16
C LYS A 662 -5.02 -11.52 -2.97
N SER A 663 -4.99 -12.15 -1.80
CA SER A 663 -4.36 -11.57 -0.60
C SER A 663 -2.84 -11.38 -0.78
N GLN A 664 -2.18 -12.32 -1.44
CA GLN A 664 -0.75 -12.17 -1.80
C GLN A 664 -0.56 -11.02 -2.79
N LEU A 665 -1.38 -10.91 -3.83
CA LEU A 665 -1.30 -9.80 -4.80
C LEU A 665 -1.48 -8.44 -4.11
N ALA A 666 -2.47 -8.31 -3.23
CA ALA A 666 -2.70 -7.09 -2.48
C ALA A 666 -1.48 -6.70 -1.63
N ALA A 667 -0.95 -7.64 -0.84
CA ALA A 667 0.18 -7.41 0.04
C ALA A 667 1.47 -7.09 -0.75
N HIS A 668 1.77 -7.85 -1.79
CA HIS A 668 2.96 -7.60 -2.62
C HIS A 668 2.85 -6.28 -3.39
N GLY A 669 1.67 -5.94 -3.92
CA GLY A 669 1.46 -4.66 -4.62
C GLY A 669 1.65 -3.47 -3.68
N THR A 670 1.05 -3.50 -2.50
CA THR A 670 1.23 -2.46 -1.48
C THR A 670 2.70 -2.33 -1.04
N TRP A 671 3.41 -3.45 -0.90
CA TRP A 671 4.83 -3.44 -0.57
C TRP A 671 5.69 -2.87 -1.72
N ALA A 672 5.41 -3.24 -2.97
CA ALA A 672 6.13 -2.73 -4.13
C ALA A 672 5.98 -1.21 -4.28
N GLU A 673 4.77 -0.68 -4.09
CA GLU A 673 4.52 0.77 -4.09
C GLU A 673 5.24 1.48 -2.93
N LEU A 674 5.27 0.91 -1.71
CA LEU A 674 6.03 1.44 -0.60
C LEU A 674 7.54 1.51 -0.91
N ARG A 675 8.08 0.49 -1.55
CA ARG A 675 9.49 0.45 -1.98
C ARG A 675 9.78 1.46 -3.08
N HIS A 676 8.84 1.66 -3.98
CA HIS A 676 8.91 2.68 -5.01
C HIS A 676 8.97 4.10 -4.41
N ASP A 677 8.06 4.45 -3.50
CA ASP A 677 8.01 5.79 -2.87
C ASP A 677 9.28 6.12 -2.09
N THR A 678 9.90 5.12 -1.51
CA THR A 678 11.02 5.29 -0.58
C THR A 678 12.37 4.85 -1.16
N ILE A 679 12.46 4.74 -2.48
CA ILE A 679 13.61 4.18 -3.21
C ILE A 679 14.94 4.91 -2.94
N LEU A 680 14.89 6.21 -2.65
CA LEU A 680 16.06 7.02 -2.31
C LEU A 680 16.56 6.76 -0.88
N TYR A 681 15.65 6.52 0.03
CA TYR A 681 15.93 6.54 1.46
C TYR A 681 16.19 5.18 2.07
N VAL A 682 15.48 4.15 1.60
CA VAL A 682 15.59 2.80 2.18
C VAL A 682 16.90 2.16 1.74
N LYS A 683 17.65 1.64 2.71
CA LYS A 683 18.87 0.90 2.42
C LYS A 683 18.53 -0.37 1.68
N GLN A 684 18.93 -0.40 0.43
CA GLN A 684 18.66 -1.52 -0.46
C GLN A 684 19.70 -2.61 -0.27
N VAL A 685 19.24 -3.81 -0.46
CA VAL A 685 20.06 -4.93 -0.82
C VAL A 685 20.08 -4.94 -2.37
N ALA A 686 20.52 -3.81 -2.94
CA ALA A 686 20.67 -3.31 -4.33
C ALA A 686 20.00 -4.04 -5.52
N ALA A 687 19.38 -3.54 -6.48
CA ALA A 687 18.92 -2.64 -7.43
C ALA A 687 18.41 -2.94 -8.87
N GLU A 688 17.49 -2.48 -9.61
CA GLU A 688 16.80 -1.56 -10.51
C GLU A 688 16.30 -1.98 -11.95
N ARG A 689 15.22 -1.42 -12.63
CA ARG A 689 14.86 -0.38 -13.62
C ARG A 689 13.61 -0.49 -14.55
N ALA A 690 13.05 0.56 -15.23
CA ALA A 690 11.82 1.23 -15.67
C ALA A 690 11.21 1.23 -17.11
N GLY A 691 10.03 1.76 -17.47
CA GLY A 691 9.34 2.84 -18.20
C GLY A 691 8.19 2.75 -19.19
N ASP A 692 7.15 3.47 -19.17
CA ASP A 692 6.18 4.48 -19.67
C ASP A 692 5.09 4.24 -20.76
N GLY A 693 3.87 4.89 -20.67
CA GLY A 693 2.97 5.55 -21.61
C GLY A 693 1.48 5.33 -21.88
N ASP A 694 0.70 6.34 -21.97
CA ASP A 694 -0.70 6.85 -22.03
C ASP A 694 -1.89 6.26 -22.81
N PHE A 695 -3.17 6.53 -22.33
CA PHE A 695 -4.41 6.76 -23.12
C PHE A 695 -5.70 7.23 -22.38
N GLU A 696 -6.76 7.85 -23.05
CA GLU A 696 -7.97 8.50 -22.50
C GLU A 696 -9.36 7.88 -22.88
N PRO A 697 -10.49 8.18 -22.14
CA PRO A 697 -11.83 7.56 -22.24
C PRO A 697 -13.05 8.34 -22.75
N THR A 698 -14.20 7.65 -23.03
CA THR A 698 -15.54 8.22 -23.37
C THR A 698 -16.76 7.48 -22.80
N TYR A 699 -17.90 8.18 -22.54
CA TYR A 699 -19.06 7.75 -21.72
C TYR A 699 -20.42 7.66 -22.42
N ARG A 700 -21.40 6.88 -21.82
CA ARG A 700 -22.84 6.95 -22.04
C ARG A 700 -23.70 6.40 -20.89
N THR A 701 -25.00 6.81 -20.75
CA THR A 701 -25.90 6.60 -19.60
C THR A 701 -27.30 6.12 -19.94
N GLU A 702 -27.90 5.19 -19.12
CA GLU A 702 -29.35 5.00 -18.89
C GLU A 702 -29.66 4.27 -17.55
N PRO A 703 -30.86 4.41 -16.91
CA PRO A 703 -31.07 4.02 -15.51
C PRO A 703 -31.47 2.54 -15.35
N LEU A 704 -30.81 1.89 -14.40
CA LEU A 704 -31.00 0.52 -14.00
C LEU A 704 -31.14 0.41 -12.46
N PRO A 705 -31.57 -0.74 -11.89
CA PRO A 705 -31.75 -0.92 -10.44
C PRO A 705 -30.51 -0.58 -9.61
N LYS A 706 -30.74 -0.04 -8.41
CA LYS A 706 -29.65 0.36 -7.51
C LYS A 706 -28.95 -0.88 -6.94
N PRO A 707 -27.64 -1.06 -7.16
CA PRO A 707 -26.91 -2.22 -6.68
C PRO A 707 -26.56 -2.07 -5.19
N VAL A 708 -26.40 -3.21 -4.49
CA VAL A 708 -25.89 -3.24 -3.13
C VAL A 708 -24.38 -3.45 -3.16
N HIS A 709 -23.65 -2.39 -2.85
CA HIS A 709 -22.20 -2.35 -2.83
C HIS A 709 -21.62 -3.04 -1.58
N TYR A 710 -20.32 -3.30 -1.57
CA TYR A 710 -19.62 -3.96 -0.47
C TYR A 710 -18.18 -3.47 -0.35
N ILE A 711 -17.64 -3.44 0.86
CA ILE A 711 -16.24 -3.09 1.13
C ILE A 711 -15.52 -4.35 1.65
N GLU A 712 -14.29 -4.57 1.24
CA GLU A 712 -13.47 -5.69 1.72
C GLU A 712 -13.33 -5.63 3.25
N PRO A 713 -13.78 -6.65 4.00
CA PRO A 713 -13.95 -6.58 5.46
C PRO A 713 -12.67 -6.91 6.24
N ASN A 714 -11.52 -6.42 5.78
CA ASN A 714 -10.24 -6.54 6.47
C ASN A 714 -10.12 -5.44 7.54
N LEU A 715 -10.73 -5.64 8.71
CA LEU A 715 -10.74 -4.66 9.80
C LEU A 715 -9.35 -4.15 10.20
N PRO A 716 -8.34 -5.02 10.43
CA PRO A 716 -7.01 -4.56 10.82
C PRO A 716 -6.35 -3.64 9.78
N PHE A 717 -6.61 -3.87 8.48
CA PHE A 717 -6.12 -2.99 7.42
C PHE A 717 -6.70 -1.58 7.54
N TRP A 718 -8.02 -1.46 7.69
CA TRP A 718 -8.68 -0.16 7.79
C TRP A 718 -8.31 0.61 9.06
N GLU A 719 -8.14 -0.10 10.19
CA GLU A 719 -7.65 0.49 11.44
C GLU A 719 -6.20 0.98 11.28
N GLY A 720 -5.35 0.19 10.62
CA GLY A 720 -3.98 0.57 10.27
C GLY A 720 -3.92 1.78 9.33
N SER A 721 -4.81 1.86 8.34
CA SER A 721 -4.89 3.01 7.41
C SER A 721 -5.26 4.32 8.12
N ILE A 722 -6.17 4.28 9.08
CA ILE A 722 -6.50 5.46 9.90
C ILE A 722 -5.30 5.89 10.74
N ALA A 723 -4.60 4.93 11.36
CA ALA A 723 -3.42 5.21 12.17
C ALA A 723 -2.28 5.80 11.32
N SER A 724 -2.06 5.30 10.10
CA SER A 724 -1.02 5.81 9.21
C SER A 724 -1.27 7.25 8.77
N VAL A 725 -2.51 7.60 8.43
CA VAL A 725 -2.89 8.99 8.07
C VAL A 725 -2.71 9.93 9.27
N ALA A 726 -3.11 9.50 10.47
CA ALA A 726 -2.96 10.31 11.68
C ALA A 726 -1.50 10.54 12.05
N ASN A 727 -0.65 9.53 11.90
CA ASN A 727 0.79 9.65 12.15
C ASN A 727 1.47 10.54 11.11
N LEU A 728 1.12 10.38 9.83
CA LEU A 728 1.66 11.22 8.75
C LEU A 728 1.33 12.70 9.00
N MET A 729 0.10 13.02 9.40
CA MET A 729 -0.27 14.38 9.79
C MET A 729 0.57 14.88 10.98
N THR A 730 0.76 14.05 12.00
CA THR A 730 1.56 14.39 13.19
C THR A 730 3.03 14.67 12.83
N ILE A 731 3.63 13.86 11.95
CA ILE A 731 5.00 14.04 11.48
C ILE A 731 5.13 15.37 10.72
N TYR A 732 4.22 15.63 9.77
CA TYR A 732 4.26 16.87 8.98
C TYR A 732 4.05 18.11 9.85
N GLU A 733 3.15 18.06 10.84
CA GLU A 733 2.95 19.15 11.81
C GLU A 733 4.17 19.36 12.70
N GLN A 734 4.80 18.28 13.18
CA GLN A 734 5.96 18.34 14.07
C GLN A 734 7.16 19.04 13.43
N TYR A 735 7.35 18.88 12.13
CA TYR A 735 8.48 19.42 11.39
C TYR A 735 8.18 20.67 10.56
N ASP A 736 7.00 21.27 10.76
CA ASP A 736 6.55 22.48 10.05
C ASP A 736 6.47 22.29 8.51
N LEU A 737 6.09 21.08 8.10
CA LEU A 737 5.93 20.67 6.70
C LEU A 737 4.45 20.63 6.27
N LEU A 738 3.52 20.85 7.22
CA LEU A 738 2.08 20.73 7.01
C LEU A 738 1.52 22.04 6.45
N ASP A 739 1.43 22.15 5.12
CA ASP A 739 0.72 23.23 4.46
C ASP A 739 -0.82 23.03 4.46
N ASP A 740 -1.57 24.06 4.04
CA ASP A 740 -3.04 24.03 4.06
C ASP A 740 -3.63 22.94 3.14
N GLU A 741 -3.01 22.63 2.00
CA GLU A 741 -3.49 21.62 1.05
C GLU A 741 -3.23 20.21 1.59
N THR A 742 -2.03 19.94 2.07
CA THR A 742 -1.67 18.68 2.73
C THR A 742 -2.58 18.40 3.92
N LYS A 743 -2.81 19.41 4.76
CA LYS A 743 -3.71 19.29 5.90
C LYS A 743 -5.13 18.95 5.46
N TYR A 744 -5.66 19.65 4.46
CA TYR A 744 -7.00 19.40 3.91
C TYR A 744 -7.13 17.96 3.40
N VAL A 745 -6.14 17.46 2.68
CA VAL A 745 -6.18 16.11 2.11
C VAL A 745 -6.13 15.05 3.22
N LEU A 746 -5.22 15.18 4.19
CA LEU A 746 -5.10 14.21 5.29
C LEU A 746 -6.33 14.19 6.21
N GLU A 747 -6.94 15.35 6.52
CA GLU A 747 -8.19 15.43 7.30
C GLU A 747 -9.36 14.76 6.57
N ASN A 748 -9.48 14.96 5.25
CA ASN A 748 -10.53 14.32 4.45
C ASN A 748 -10.30 12.82 4.27
N LEU A 749 -9.06 12.39 4.07
CA LEU A 749 -8.71 10.97 3.98
C LEU A 749 -8.98 10.25 5.31
N SER A 750 -8.63 10.85 6.43
CA SER A 750 -8.95 10.34 7.77
C SER A 750 -10.46 10.20 7.96
N SER A 751 -11.24 11.23 7.58
CA SER A 751 -12.70 11.20 7.67
C SER A 751 -13.31 10.11 6.79
N LEU A 752 -12.77 9.93 5.57
CA LEU A 752 -13.17 8.89 4.62
C LEU A 752 -12.94 7.49 5.21
N TYR A 753 -11.73 7.21 5.71
CA TYR A 753 -11.38 5.91 6.28
C TYR A 753 -12.15 5.60 7.57
N ASN A 754 -12.42 6.60 8.41
CA ASN A 754 -13.26 6.41 9.60
C ASN A 754 -14.69 5.99 9.23
N ARG A 755 -15.29 6.59 8.18
CA ARG A 755 -16.61 6.17 7.71
C ARG A 755 -16.58 4.78 7.07
N ILE A 756 -15.54 4.46 6.29
CA ILE A 756 -15.32 3.11 5.75
C ILE A 756 -15.25 2.10 6.89
N LEU A 757 -14.46 2.35 7.93
CA LEU A 757 -14.31 1.44 9.06
C LEU A 757 -15.64 1.17 9.79
N MET A 758 -16.52 2.17 9.90
CA MET A 758 -17.86 1.96 10.48
C MET A 758 -18.68 0.97 9.65
N ILE A 759 -18.63 1.09 8.32
CA ILE A 759 -19.34 0.17 7.41
C ILE A 759 -18.72 -1.21 7.48
N VAL A 760 -17.42 -1.31 7.39
CA VAL A 760 -16.66 -2.57 7.41
C VAL A 760 -16.91 -3.37 8.70
N ARG A 761 -17.05 -2.71 9.85
CA ARG A 761 -17.41 -3.39 11.11
C ARG A 761 -18.77 -4.06 11.02
N LEU A 762 -19.76 -3.42 10.39
CA LEU A 762 -21.07 -4.01 10.17
C LEU A 762 -20.98 -5.20 9.19
N GLU A 763 -20.25 -5.06 8.10
CA GLU A 763 -20.06 -6.12 7.10
C GLU A 763 -19.31 -7.32 7.69
N ALA A 764 -18.27 -7.08 8.50
CA ALA A 764 -17.51 -8.14 9.17
C ALA A 764 -18.38 -8.94 10.16
N GLU A 765 -19.33 -8.31 10.81
CA GLU A 765 -20.29 -8.96 11.72
C GLU A 765 -21.55 -9.46 11.00
N ASN A 766 -21.62 -9.35 9.67
CA ASN A 766 -22.80 -9.63 8.85
C ASN A 766 -24.04 -8.87 9.34
N GLN A 767 -23.83 -7.65 9.85
CA GLN A 767 -24.88 -6.73 10.26
C GLN A 767 -25.31 -5.86 9.06
N PRO A 768 -26.55 -5.38 9.07
CA PRO A 768 -27.04 -4.56 8.00
C PRO A 768 -26.31 -3.20 7.94
N VAL A 769 -25.95 -2.78 6.74
CA VAL A 769 -25.41 -1.44 6.45
C VAL A 769 -26.55 -0.50 6.04
N SER A 770 -26.57 0.75 6.47
CA SER A 770 -27.65 1.66 6.13
C SER A 770 -27.73 1.92 4.62
N TYR A 771 -28.93 2.20 4.11
CA TYR A 771 -29.10 2.54 2.71
C TYR A 771 -28.25 3.74 2.31
N ASN A 772 -28.20 4.77 3.14
CA ASN A 772 -27.38 5.95 2.91
C ASN A 772 -25.88 5.60 2.82
N ASP A 773 -25.41 4.63 3.59
CA ASP A 773 -24.03 4.17 3.51
C ASP A 773 -23.79 3.31 2.27
N ILE A 774 -24.74 2.48 1.87
CA ILE A 774 -24.64 1.72 0.60
C ILE A 774 -24.57 2.67 -0.59
N GLU A 775 -25.43 3.66 -0.67
CA GLU A 775 -25.42 4.68 -1.72
C GLU A 775 -24.17 5.59 -1.64
N TRP A 776 -23.60 5.71 -0.47
CA TRP A 776 -22.36 6.47 -0.28
C TRP A 776 -21.11 5.72 -0.77
N ILE A 777 -21.06 4.37 -0.69
CA ILE A 777 -19.89 3.58 -1.09
C ILE A 777 -19.32 3.97 -2.47
N PRO A 778 -20.10 4.15 -3.54
CA PRO A 778 -19.56 4.60 -4.82
C PRO A 778 -18.93 6.00 -4.79
N THR A 779 -19.27 6.82 -3.79
CA THR A 779 -18.69 8.17 -3.67
C THR A 779 -17.25 8.14 -3.12
N ILE A 780 -16.83 7.03 -2.51
CA ILE A 780 -15.44 6.78 -2.10
C ILE A 780 -14.50 7.02 -3.28
N ILE A 781 -14.84 6.48 -4.45
CA ILE A 781 -14.06 6.61 -5.68
C ILE A 781 -13.85 8.09 -6.05
N SER A 782 -14.91 8.88 -6.03
CA SER A 782 -14.79 10.33 -6.34
C SER A 782 -14.03 11.11 -5.27
N SER A 783 -14.12 10.67 -4.02
CA SER A 783 -13.38 11.29 -2.92
C SER A 783 -11.89 11.00 -3.08
N LEU A 784 -11.51 9.75 -3.32
CA LEU A 784 -10.13 9.36 -3.57
C LEU A 784 -9.57 10.07 -4.80
N ASN A 785 -10.28 10.04 -5.95
CA ASN A 785 -9.86 10.73 -7.18
C ASN A 785 -9.59 12.22 -6.98
N ARG A 786 -10.29 12.88 -6.06
CA ARG A 786 -10.01 14.29 -5.72
C ARG A 786 -8.79 14.43 -4.82
N LEU A 787 -8.61 13.54 -3.82
CA LEU A 787 -7.54 13.64 -2.84
C LEU A 787 -6.17 13.29 -3.44
N ILE A 788 -6.11 12.33 -4.37
CA ILE A 788 -4.87 11.98 -5.07
C ILE A 788 -4.32 13.11 -5.96
N MET A 789 -5.13 14.15 -6.25
CA MET A 789 -4.70 15.31 -7.03
C MET A 789 -3.99 16.39 -6.19
N ILE A 790 -3.56 16.05 -4.98
CA ILE A 790 -2.79 16.94 -4.10
C ILE A 790 -1.53 17.48 -4.82
N HIS A 791 -1.24 18.76 -4.63
CA HIS A 791 -0.08 19.47 -5.20
C HIS A 791 0.04 19.43 -6.74
N THR A 792 -1.06 19.08 -7.44
CA THR A 792 -1.10 19.19 -8.89
C THR A 792 -1.43 20.62 -9.28
N ASN A 793 -0.59 21.23 -10.10
CA ASN A 793 -0.73 22.63 -10.50
C ASN A 793 -1.93 22.90 -11.45
N GLY A 794 -3.01 22.15 -11.33
CA GLY A 794 -4.23 22.31 -12.14
C GLY A 794 -4.12 21.83 -13.59
N GLY A 795 -2.98 21.24 -13.97
CA GLY A 795 -2.74 20.71 -15.31
C GLY A 795 -3.18 19.25 -15.43
N TYR A 796 -4.38 19.01 -15.92
CA TYR A 796 -4.89 17.65 -16.20
C TYR A 796 -4.10 16.88 -17.28
N SER A 797 -3.19 17.49 -18.01
CA SER A 797 -2.59 16.88 -19.21
C SER A 797 -1.20 16.26 -19.01
N GLU A 798 -0.42 16.71 -18.02
CA GLU A 798 0.91 16.15 -17.72
C GLU A 798 0.88 15.18 -16.53
N ASP A 799 -0.11 15.31 -15.64
CA ASP A 799 -0.23 14.49 -14.44
C ASP A 799 -0.92 13.13 -14.65
N ASN A 800 -1.56 12.88 -15.78
CA ASN A 800 -2.25 11.62 -16.03
C ASN A 800 -1.29 10.41 -16.03
N ASP A 801 -0.03 10.62 -16.38
CA ASP A 801 0.97 9.55 -16.35
C ASP A 801 1.35 9.12 -14.94
N GLN A 802 1.21 10.00 -13.95
CA GLN A 802 1.45 9.68 -12.54
C GLN A 802 0.32 8.87 -11.90
N LEU A 803 -0.88 8.88 -12.48
CA LEU A 803 -2.02 8.08 -12.02
C LEU A 803 -1.97 6.64 -12.53
N LYS A 804 -1.15 6.35 -13.54
CA LYS A 804 -1.00 5.00 -14.07
C LYS A 804 -0.38 4.09 -13.03
N MET A 805 -1.03 2.95 -12.83
CA MET A 805 -0.70 2.02 -11.76
C MET A 805 0.71 1.42 -11.90
N ALA A 806 1.23 1.26 -13.13
CA ALA A 806 2.52 0.61 -13.32
C ALA A 806 3.66 1.43 -12.72
N CYS A 807 4.30 0.88 -11.70
CA CYS A 807 5.53 1.36 -11.09
C CYS A 807 6.47 0.20 -10.80
N ILE A 808 7.76 0.50 -10.65
CA ILE A 808 8.80 -0.51 -10.45
C ILE A 808 9.81 -0.03 -9.41
N ALA A 809 10.30 -0.94 -8.59
CA ALA A 809 11.35 -0.66 -7.62
C ALA A 809 12.32 -1.83 -7.52
N ASP A 810 13.57 -1.48 -7.38
CA ASP A 810 14.63 -2.42 -7.08
C ASP A 810 14.74 -2.63 -5.56
N VAL A 811 14.85 -3.88 -5.15
CA VAL A 811 14.83 -4.23 -3.72
C VAL A 811 16.02 -5.05 -3.26
N TYR A 812 16.78 -5.60 -4.22
CA TYR A 812 17.94 -6.45 -3.94
C TYR A 812 18.94 -6.48 -5.10
N THR A 813 20.25 -6.48 -4.82
CA THR A 813 21.31 -6.72 -5.84
C THR A 813 22.16 -7.92 -5.48
N ASN A 814 22.42 -8.74 -6.48
CA ASN A 814 23.48 -9.72 -6.43
C ASN A 814 24.68 -9.25 -7.27
N ASN A 815 25.70 -8.73 -6.62
CA ASN A 815 26.92 -8.21 -7.26
C ASN A 815 27.73 -9.31 -7.97
N GLU A 816 27.65 -10.55 -7.53
CA GLU A 816 28.34 -11.68 -8.14
C GLU A 816 27.67 -12.07 -9.47
N LEU A 817 26.36 -12.20 -9.47
CA LEU A 817 25.57 -12.52 -10.66
C LEU A 817 25.37 -11.30 -11.59
N LYS A 818 25.69 -10.08 -11.14
CA LYS A 818 25.46 -8.83 -11.86
C LYS A 818 23.98 -8.57 -12.19
N VAL A 819 23.09 -8.99 -11.30
CA VAL A 819 21.65 -8.80 -11.43
C VAL A 819 21.05 -8.11 -10.23
N CYS A 820 19.91 -7.48 -10.45
CA CYS A 820 19.03 -6.94 -9.42
C CYS A 820 17.66 -7.63 -9.45
N LEU A 821 16.96 -7.60 -8.35
CA LEU A 821 15.58 -8.02 -8.23
C LEU A 821 14.69 -6.78 -8.36
N GLU A 822 13.87 -6.78 -9.38
CA GLU A 822 12.83 -5.78 -9.62
C GLU A 822 11.50 -6.29 -9.09
N VAL A 823 10.80 -5.44 -8.35
CA VAL A 823 9.43 -5.68 -7.92
C VAL A 823 8.56 -4.50 -8.32
N GLY A 824 7.33 -4.77 -8.71
CA GLY A 824 6.44 -3.71 -9.15
C GLY A 824 5.02 -4.16 -9.36
N VAL A 825 4.22 -3.22 -9.82
CA VAL A 825 2.85 -3.44 -10.24
C VAL A 825 2.70 -3.08 -11.72
N ALA A 826 1.66 -3.60 -12.36
CA ALA A 826 1.36 -3.34 -13.76
C ALA A 826 -0.10 -2.89 -13.91
N ASN A 827 -0.87 -3.46 -14.84
CA ASN A 827 -2.28 -3.12 -14.97
C ASN A 827 -3.11 -3.64 -13.78
N PRO A 828 -4.21 -2.96 -13.41
CA PRO A 828 -5.16 -3.48 -12.44
C PRO A 828 -5.71 -4.86 -12.84
N VAL A 829 -6.03 -5.68 -11.86
CA VAL A 829 -6.70 -6.96 -12.03
C VAL A 829 -8.18 -6.80 -11.70
N ARG A 830 -9.07 -7.14 -12.61
CA ARG A 830 -10.51 -7.14 -12.34
C ARG A 830 -10.90 -8.36 -11.52
N LEU A 831 -11.63 -8.10 -10.43
CA LEU A 831 -12.12 -9.11 -9.50
C LEU A 831 -13.63 -9.27 -9.67
N TYR A 832 -14.09 -10.51 -9.78
CA TYR A 832 -15.50 -10.87 -9.69
C TYR A 832 -15.69 -11.61 -8.36
N VAL A 833 -16.37 -10.97 -7.41
CA VAL A 833 -16.50 -11.42 -6.02
C VAL A 833 -17.94 -11.85 -5.76
N PRO A 834 -18.22 -13.15 -5.60
CA PRO A 834 -19.55 -13.61 -5.23
C PRO A 834 -19.80 -13.32 -3.75
N LEU A 835 -20.79 -12.51 -3.48
CA LEU A 835 -21.23 -12.14 -2.15
C LEU A 835 -22.49 -12.95 -1.76
N ASN A 836 -22.59 -13.25 -0.47
CA ASN A 836 -23.76 -13.87 0.14
C ASN A 836 -23.87 -13.37 1.60
N ASP A 837 -24.41 -12.19 1.77
CA ASP A 837 -24.51 -11.48 3.04
C ASP A 837 -25.94 -11.08 3.37
N SER A 838 -26.16 -10.58 4.60
CA SER A 838 -27.48 -10.14 5.07
C SER A 838 -28.03 -8.92 4.34
N GLN A 839 -27.17 -8.19 3.61
CA GLN A 839 -27.51 -6.91 3.04
C GLN A 839 -28.12 -7.00 1.64
N GLY A 840 -27.45 -7.69 0.74
CA GLY A 840 -27.83 -7.81 -0.65
C GLY A 840 -28.04 -9.25 -1.11
N GLY A 841 -27.86 -10.22 -0.21
CA GLY A 841 -27.97 -11.62 -0.54
C GLY A 841 -26.94 -12.09 -1.57
N LYS A 842 -27.35 -13.01 -2.43
CA LYS A 842 -26.48 -13.61 -3.45
C LYS A 842 -26.34 -12.67 -4.65
N ARG A 843 -25.15 -12.14 -4.85
CA ARG A 843 -24.81 -11.28 -5.98
C ARG A 843 -23.32 -11.41 -6.33
N ILE A 844 -22.94 -10.92 -7.48
CA ILE A 844 -21.53 -10.80 -7.87
C ILE A 844 -21.19 -9.30 -7.90
N ALA A 845 -20.25 -8.90 -7.07
CA ALA A 845 -19.69 -7.56 -7.09
C ALA A 845 -18.40 -7.52 -7.91
N ILE A 846 -18.09 -6.35 -8.48
CA ILE A 846 -16.86 -6.13 -9.22
C ILE A 846 -15.97 -5.15 -8.46
N GLY A 847 -14.70 -5.49 -8.35
CA GLY A 847 -13.65 -4.64 -7.85
C GLY A 847 -12.40 -4.76 -8.71
N TYR A 848 -11.36 -4.06 -8.29
CA TYR A 848 -10.03 -4.15 -8.88
C TYR A 848 -8.99 -4.32 -7.77
N GLY A 849 -7.91 -5.02 -8.09
CA GLY A 849 -6.79 -5.27 -7.23
C GLY A 849 -5.48 -5.14 -7.98
N PHE A 850 -4.38 -5.34 -7.27
CA PHE A 850 -3.04 -5.33 -7.82
C PHE A 850 -2.77 -6.52 -8.74
N SER A 851 -1.95 -6.30 -9.76
CA SER A 851 -1.04 -7.30 -10.31
C SER A 851 0.31 -7.14 -9.64
N TYR A 852 1.15 -8.15 -9.70
CA TYR A 852 2.48 -8.09 -9.14
C TYR A 852 3.51 -8.65 -10.12
N VAL A 853 4.68 -8.05 -10.16
CA VAL A 853 5.82 -8.54 -10.95
C VAL A 853 7.05 -8.65 -10.06
N GLU A 854 7.82 -9.71 -10.30
CA GLU A 854 9.06 -10.01 -9.58
C GLU A 854 10.01 -10.73 -10.53
N PHE A 855 11.08 -10.07 -10.95
CA PHE A 855 12.03 -10.61 -11.93
C PHE A 855 13.43 -10.06 -11.73
N THR A 856 14.42 -10.74 -12.28
CA THR A 856 15.79 -10.26 -12.25
C THR A 856 16.13 -9.46 -13.49
N HIS A 857 16.90 -8.38 -13.31
CA HIS A 857 17.38 -7.49 -14.35
C HIS A 857 18.88 -7.21 -14.22
N ASN A 858 19.49 -6.62 -15.25
CA ASN A 858 20.91 -6.28 -15.20
C ASN A 858 21.16 -5.09 -14.27
N MET A 859 22.00 -5.28 -13.25
CA MET A 859 22.30 -4.27 -12.23
C MET A 859 22.92 -2.96 -12.79
N THR A 860 23.54 -2.98 -13.99
CA THR A 860 24.13 -1.76 -14.57
C THR A 860 23.16 -0.97 -15.44
N ASP A 861 21.99 -1.52 -15.70
CA ASP A 861 20.92 -0.90 -16.48
C ASP A 861 19.59 -0.89 -15.71
N ARG A 862 19.64 -0.37 -14.51
CA ARG A 862 18.56 -0.30 -13.52
C ARG A 862 17.28 0.34 -14.08
N MET A 863 16.08 -0.26 -13.86
CA MET A 863 14.81 0.03 -14.52
C MET A 863 14.09 1.32 -13.99
N THR A 864 13.67 2.39 -14.76
CA THR A 864 12.85 3.54 -14.33
C THR A 864 11.38 3.30 -14.67
N ASP A 865 10.44 3.99 -14.04
CA ASP A 865 9.01 3.86 -14.33
C ASP A 865 8.68 4.00 -15.82
N GLU A 866 9.35 4.92 -16.54
CA GLU A 866 9.13 5.17 -17.97
C GLU A 866 9.43 3.94 -18.84
N GLN A 867 10.44 3.15 -18.50
CA GLN A 867 10.76 1.93 -19.24
C GLN A 867 9.82 0.79 -18.87
N TRP A 868 9.38 0.69 -17.61
CA TRP A 868 8.39 -0.30 -17.20
C TRP A 868 7.03 -0.01 -17.85
N LYS A 869 6.54 1.21 -17.76
CA LYS A 869 5.33 1.69 -18.43
C LYS A 869 5.42 1.53 -19.96
N ASP A 870 6.60 1.69 -20.58
CA ASP A 870 6.80 1.40 -22.00
C ASP A 870 6.55 -0.09 -22.32
N ILE A 871 7.05 -1.00 -21.51
CA ILE A 871 6.81 -2.44 -21.64
C ILE A 871 5.33 -2.76 -21.50
N VAL A 872 4.69 -2.24 -20.45
CA VAL A 872 3.30 -2.56 -20.10
C VAL A 872 2.31 -1.91 -21.07
N TYR A 873 2.46 -0.62 -21.35
CA TYR A 873 1.45 0.18 -22.03
C TYR A 873 1.72 0.42 -23.52
N LYS A 874 2.98 0.77 -23.92
CA LYS A 874 3.30 1.06 -25.31
C LYS A 874 3.61 -0.19 -26.11
N GLN A 875 4.52 -1.04 -25.62
CA GLN A 875 4.85 -2.30 -26.28
C GLN A 875 3.77 -3.35 -26.09
N LYS A 876 2.93 -3.20 -25.05
CA LYS A 876 1.82 -4.11 -24.70
C LYS A 876 2.30 -5.56 -24.66
N LYS A 877 3.47 -5.77 -24.07
CA LYS A 877 4.01 -7.10 -23.90
C LYS A 877 3.14 -7.92 -22.95
N ASP A 878 3.07 -9.20 -23.21
CA ASP A 878 2.57 -10.13 -22.20
C ASP A 878 3.53 -10.13 -21.02
N ILE A 879 3.06 -9.58 -19.89
CA ILE A 879 3.85 -9.46 -18.66
C ILE A 879 3.98 -10.78 -17.89
N THR A 880 3.42 -11.87 -18.39
CA THR A 880 3.46 -13.20 -17.74
C THR A 880 4.89 -13.67 -17.46
N ASP A 881 5.86 -13.27 -18.29
CA ASP A 881 7.27 -13.60 -18.07
C ASP A 881 7.90 -12.84 -16.88
N TYR A 882 7.35 -11.69 -16.52
CA TYR A 882 7.78 -10.86 -15.39
C TYR A 882 7.07 -11.24 -14.08
N MET A 883 6.00 -12.02 -14.14
CA MET A 883 5.22 -12.45 -12.98
C MET A 883 5.90 -13.61 -12.23
N PRO A 884 5.81 -13.67 -10.91
CA PRO A 884 6.24 -14.81 -10.14
C PRO A 884 5.41 -16.07 -10.49
N PHE A 885 5.97 -17.24 -10.23
CA PHE A 885 5.39 -18.53 -10.65
C PHE A 885 3.98 -18.77 -10.06
N TRP A 886 3.73 -18.30 -8.85
CA TRP A 886 2.47 -18.52 -8.13
C TRP A 886 1.29 -17.69 -8.64
N GLU A 887 1.58 -16.63 -9.38
CA GLU A 887 0.56 -15.75 -9.96
C GLU A 887 0.11 -16.21 -11.35
N LYS A 888 0.99 -16.82 -12.15
CA LYS A 888 0.77 -17.09 -13.58
C LYS A 888 -0.49 -17.89 -13.91
N GLU A 889 -0.93 -18.78 -13.03
CA GLU A 889 -2.05 -19.70 -13.26
C GLU A 889 -3.35 -19.24 -12.59
N CYS A 890 -3.36 -18.15 -11.84
CA CYS A 890 -4.54 -17.72 -11.09
C CYS A 890 -5.54 -16.89 -11.91
N PHE A 891 -5.11 -16.36 -13.05
CA PHE A 891 -5.95 -15.52 -13.89
C PHE A 891 -6.84 -16.32 -14.83
N VAL A 892 -8.07 -15.83 -14.97
CA VAL A 892 -8.97 -16.30 -16.01
C VAL A 892 -8.38 -15.96 -17.37
N LYS A 893 -8.34 -16.94 -18.29
CA LYS A 893 -7.88 -16.70 -19.65
C LYS A 893 -8.75 -15.66 -20.32
N GLU A 894 -8.09 -14.72 -21.00
CA GLU A 894 -8.78 -13.70 -21.77
C GLU A 894 -9.62 -14.33 -22.86
N SER A 895 -10.88 -13.97 -22.93
CA SER A 895 -11.65 -14.10 -24.16
C SER A 895 -11.56 -12.76 -24.91
N GLU A 896 -11.76 -12.81 -26.23
CA GLU A 896 -11.89 -11.60 -27.03
C GLU A 896 -13.17 -10.85 -26.61
N ILE A 897 -13.07 -9.99 -25.59
CA ILE A 897 -14.16 -9.08 -25.27
C ILE A 897 -14.28 -8.10 -26.43
N PRO A 898 -15.46 -7.95 -27.02
CA PRO A 898 -15.67 -7.02 -28.13
C PRO A 898 -15.22 -5.61 -27.75
N VAL A 899 -14.39 -5.00 -28.59
CA VAL A 899 -14.01 -3.59 -28.46
C VAL A 899 -15.26 -2.75 -28.71
N PHE A 900 -15.65 -1.99 -27.69
CA PHE A 900 -16.71 -0.98 -27.84
C PHE A 900 -16.12 0.26 -28.50
N ARG A 901 -16.67 0.62 -29.66
CA ARG A 901 -16.40 1.88 -30.35
C ARG A 901 -17.49 2.90 -30.04
#